data_405dcdefc7026b8f59a85922f66777aa
#
_entry.id   405dcdefc7026b8f59a85922f66777aa
#
_cell.length_a   1.000
_cell.length_b   1.000
_cell.length_c   1.000
_cell.angle_alpha   90.00
_cell.angle_beta   90.00
_cell.angle_gamma   90.00
#
_symmetry.space_group_name_H-M   'P 1'
#
loop_
_entity.id
_entity.type
_entity.pdbx_description
1 polymer ?
#
loop_
_entity_poly.entity_id
_entity_poly.type
_entity_poly.pdbx_seq_one_letter_code
_entity_poly.pdbx_strand_id
1 'polypeptide(L)'
;MMKQKLVIIGNGMAPGRMLEHLLELAPDQYDVVIFNAEPRVNYDRIMLSPVLSGEKTFEQIVIHGDGWYIKHGITLYKGCKIKTIDRAAKTVTSETGIVESYDKLVIATGSVPFIIPVPGNNLAGVLSYRDLDDVTAMMIAAKSKGNAVVIGGGLLGLEAAAGLAEQGMKVTVIHIMPTLMERQLDPAAGHLLKKAVEERGITVLNGANTKAIIGEKKVEAVELADGTLIPADVVVMAVGIRPNTALGKECGLEIKRGIVVDDQMHTSDPNVFALGECAEHNGMVYGLVAPLYEMAGILAKTLVAEPAAYKGSFTATKLKVTGINLYSAGDFSEAADREEIVLRDASRGIYKRLVIKENRIIGVVMYGDTGDGPWFFDKLKKAEDISEDREMLIFGQSYAGGVPLDPMAAVAALTPDAEICGCNGVCKGKITDAIAAKGLRSIDDVRAHTKASASCGSCTGLVEKLLVLSLGDGYKPNAVQPMCGCTDLGHADVRRLIVVKPLKSIPQLMQELEWKTSCGCAKCRPALNYYMIAEWPGEYVDDNQSRFINERVHANIQKDGTYSVVPRMWGGMTSAKELRAIADVADKFAIPAVKVTGGQRIDLLGVKKEDLPAVWSDLNAAGMVSGAAYAKGLRTVKTCVGSDWCRFGTQDSTGLGIRLEKFMWGSWTPSKVKLAVSGCPRNCAEATCKDIGVICVDSGFDIHFAGAAGLDIKGTEVLGHVDSEDEAVEVIAALTQLYREQGHYLERIYKWAKRVGLNSIKEKIMVDTEKRRAYFERFTFAQTFLQVDPWEERVNGKDAHEFEAMRSFPQMMAAE
;
A
#
# COMPACT_ATOMS: atom_id res chain seq x y z
N MET A 1 -19.14 -20.72 38.11
CA MET A 1 -20.29 -21.09 37.23
C MET A 1 -19.70 -21.66 35.94
N MET A 2 -20.37 -22.69 35.34
CA MET A 2 -19.94 -23.10 33.99
C MET A 2 -20.20 -21.93 33.02
N LYS A 3 -19.25 -21.63 32.10
CA LYS A 3 -19.41 -20.62 31.07
C LYS A 3 -20.57 -21.03 30.14
N GLN A 4 -21.39 -20.09 29.71
CA GLN A 4 -22.40 -20.33 28.67
C GLN A 4 -21.72 -20.54 27.32
N LYS A 5 -22.22 -21.43 26.50
CA LYS A 5 -21.66 -21.68 25.17
C LYS A 5 -22.27 -20.75 24.13
N LEU A 6 -21.40 -19.92 23.52
CA LEU A 6 -21.73 -19.03 22.42
C LEU A 6 -21.19 -19.59 21.11
N VAL A 7 -22.10 -19.99 20.23
CA VAL A 7 -21.73 -20.44 18.88
C VAL A 7 -21.97 -19.31 17.88
N ILE A 8 -20.99 -19.07 17.00
CA ILE A 8 -21.06 -18.04 15.98
C ILE A 8 -20.88 -18.71 14.60
N ILE A 9 -21.81 -18.47 13.69
CA ILE A 9 -21.75 -18.95 12.31
C ILE A 9 -21.31 -17.79 11.40
N GLY A 10 -20.06 -17.82 10.96
CA GLY A 10 -19.38 -16.79 10.18
C GLY A 10 -18.30 -16.07 10.97
N ASN A 11 -17.18 -15.77 10.32
CA ASN A 11 -16.01 -15.09 10.89
C ASN A 11 -15.63 -13.83 10.09
N GLY A 12 -16.64 -13.09 9.62
CA GLY A 12 -16.45 -11.82 8.89
C GLY A 12 -16.15 -10.64 9.82
N MET A 13 -16.17 -9.43 9.26
CA MET A 13 -15.83 -8.19 9.98
C MET A 13 -16.79 -7.91 11.14
N ALA A 14 -18.11 -8.11 10.96
CA ALA A 14 -19.11 -7.82 11.98
C ALA A 14 -19.01 -8.72 13.22
N PRO A 15 -18.97 -10.07 13.12
CA PRO A 15 -18.76 -10.91 14.29
C PRO A 15 -17.37 -10.71 14.93
N GLY A 16 -16.32 -10.41 14.17
CA GLY A 16 -15.02 -10.05 14.74
C GLY A 16 -15.10 -8.80 15.62
N ARG A 17 -15.79 -7.76 15.16
CA ARG A 17 -16.03 -6.54 15.95
C ARG A 17 -16.90 -6.81 17.19
N MET A 18 -17.94 -7.61 17.05
CA MET A 18 -18.78 -8.01 18.18
C MET A 18 -17.97 -8.72 19.26
N LEU A 19 -17.07 -9.63 18.86
CA LEU A 19 -16.18 -10.32 19.79
C LEU A 19 -15.19 -9.39 20.47
N GLU A 20 -14.62 -8.40 19.77
CA GLU A 20 -13.77 -7.37 20.39
C GLU A 20 -14.53 -6.70 21.55
N HIS A 21 -15.77 -6.23 21.32
CA HIS A 21 -16.59 -5.59 22.34
C HIS A 21 -17.01 -6.56 23.45
N LEU A 22 -17.39 -7.79 23.12
CA LEU A 22 -17.79 -8.79 24.11
C LEU A 22 -16.64 -9.14 25.06
N LEU A 23 -15.43 -9.31 24.53
CA LEU A 23 -14.22 -9.59 25.32
C LEU A 23 -13.77 -8.39 26.17
N GLU A 24 -14.05 -7.17 25.75
CA GLU A 24 -13.85 -5.97 26.58
C GLU A 24 -14.84 -5.91 27.74
N LEU A 25 -16.12 -6.23 27.50
CA LEU A 25 -17.19 -6.15 28.50
C LEU A 25 -17.17 -7.33 29.48
N ALA A 26 -16.98 -8.55 28.98
CA ALA A 26 -17.09 -9.77 29.78
C ALA A 26 -16.19 -10.90 29.23
N PRO A 27 -14.87 -10.84 29.46
CA PRO A 27 -13.88 -11.75 28.83
C PRO A 27 -14.07 -13.22 29.20
N ASP A 28 -14.73 -13.53 30.33
CA ASP A 28 -14.86 -14.87 30.87
C ASP A 28 -16.27 -15.43 30.88
N GLN A 29 -17.26 -14.73 30.32
CA GLN A 29 -18.68 -15.12 30.40
C GLN A 29 -19.01 -16.31 29.49
N TYR A 30 -18.38 -16.39 28.31
CA TYR A 30 -18.73 -17.37 27.29
C TYR A 30 -17.59 -18.33 26.97
N ASP A 31 -17.93 -19.59 26.65
CA ASP A 31 -17.11 -20.52 25.87
C ASP A 31 -17.50 -20.31 24.40
N VAL A 32 -16.58 -19.72 23.61
CA VAL A 32 -16.87 -19.23 22.26
C VAL A 32 -16.38 -20.21 21.21
N VAL A 33 -17.29 -20.64 20.34
CA VAL A 33 -17.00 -21.50 19.18
C VAL A 33 -17.44 -20.79 17.90
N ILE A 34 -16.55 -20.72 16.93
CA ILE A 34 -16.80 -20.05 15.63
C ILE A 34 -16.68 -21.07 14.50
N PHE A 35 -17.68 -21.12 13.63
CA PHE A 35 -17.65 -21.87 12.38
C PHE A 35 -17.48 -20.89 11.21
N ASN A 36 -16.38 -21.04 10.48
CA ASN A 36 -16.09 -20.24 9.30
C ASN A 36 -16.06 -21.09 8.04
N ALA A 37 -16.90 -20.77 7.06
CA ALA A 37 -16.92 -21.46 5.78
C ALA A 37 -15.61 -21.25 4.99
N GLU A 38 -14.98 -20.07 5.10
CA GLU A 38 -13.69 -19.81 4.48
C GLU A 38 -12.55 -20.49 5.25
N PRO A 39 -11.51 -21.00 4.56
CA PRO A 39 -10.38 -21.68 5.21
C PRO A 39 -9.35 -20.70 5.81
N ARG A 40 -9.79 -19.49 6.15
CA ARG A 40 -8.96 -18.35 6.58
C ARG A 40 -9.45 -17.76 7.89
N VAL A 41 -8.57 -16.97 8.51
CA VAL A 41 -8.91 -16.13 9.67
C VAL A 41 -9.68 -14.88 9.23
N ASN A 42 -10.12 -14.07 10.20
CA ASN A 42 -10.81 -12.80 9.97
C ASN A 42 -9.92 -11.76 9.24
N TYR A 43 -10.43 -11.15 8.19
CA TYR A 43 -9.72 -10.14 7.41
C TYR A 43 -10.63 -8.98 7.00
N ASP A 44 -10.00 -7.84 6.65
CA ASP A 44 -10.68 -6.63 6.20
C ASP A 44 -11.10 -6.74 4.73
N ARG A 45 -12.40 -6.93 4.49
CA ARG A 45 -12.97 -7.05 3.13
C ARG A 45 -12.96 -5.74 2.35
N ILE A 46 -12.83 -4.58 3.02
CA ILE A 46 -12.66 -3.28 2.34
C ILE A 46 -11.33 -3.24 1.59
N MET A 47 -10.36 -4.04 2.05
CA MET A 47 -9.01 -4.10 1.48
C MET A 47 -8.86 -5.15 0.36
N LEU A 48 -9.92 -5.77 -0.13
CA LEU A 48 -9.85 -6.70 -1.26
C LEU A 48 -9.37 -6.03 -2.54
N SER A 49 -9.77 -4.76 -2.78
CA SER A 49 -9.33 -3.99 -3.95
C SER A 49 -7.82 -3.70 -3.94
N PRO A 50 -7.20 -3.23 -2.84
CA PRO A 50 -5.74 -3.17 -2.71
C PRO A 50 -5.01 -4.52 -2.85
N VAL A 51 -5.64 -5.64 -2.51
CA VAL A 51 -5.06 -6.97 -2.78
C VAL A 51 -5.13 -7.30 -4.27
N LEU A 52 -6.26 -7.02 -4.92
CA LEU A 52 -6.42 -7.23 -6.35
C LEU A 52 -5.43 -6.40 -7.18
N SER A 53 -5.22 -5.13 -6.81
CA SER A 53 -4.21 -4.27 -7.47
C SER A 53 -2.76 -4.67 -7.16
N GLY A 54 -2.53 -5.50 -6.15
CA GLY A 54 -1.19 -5.89 -5.69
C GLY A 54 -0.51 -4.88 -4.75
N GLU A 55 -1.23 -3.88 -4.28
CA GLU A 55 -0.73 -2.92 -3.29
C GLU A 55 -0.55 -3.55 -1.90
N LYS A 56 -1.38 -4.56 -1.57
CA LYS A 56 -1.35 -5.29 -0.29
C LYS A 56 -1.32 -6.79 -0.50
N THR A 57 -0.79 -7.51 0.52
CA THR A 57 -0.90 -8.97 0.62
C THR A 57 -2.05 -9.36 1.54
N PHE A 58 -2.43 -10.64 1.53
CA PHE A 58 -3.43 -11.17 2.48
C PHE A 58 -3.04 -10.91 3.93
N GLU A 59 -1.79 -11.16 4.31
CA GLU A 59 -1.31 -11.01 5.68
C GLU A 59 -1.45 -9.56 6.19
N GLN A 60 -1.38 -8.59 5.29
CA GLN A 60 -1.52 -7.16 5.62
C GLN A 60 -2.96 -6.71 5.85
N ILE A 61 -3.94 -7.52 5.45
CA ILE A 61 -5.37 -7.22 5.65
C ILE A 61 -6.03 -8.09 6.71
N VAL A 62 -5.28 -9.02 7.34
CA VAL A 62 -5.76 -9.82 8.47
C VAL A 62 -6.07 -8.90 9.66
N ILE A 63 -7.29 -9.01 10.20
CA ILE A 63 -7.71 -8.28 11.42
C ILE A 63 -7.32 -9.07 12.66
N HIS A 64 -7.72 -10.36 12.71
CA HIS A 64 -7.40 -11.26 13.81
C HIS A 64 -6.68 -12.49 13.26
N GLY A 65 -5.39 -12.63 13.59
CA GLY A 65 -4.62 -13.83 13.26
C GLY A 65 -4.91 -15.00 14.22
N ASP A 66 -4.46 -16.23 13.91
CA ASP A 66 -4.70 -17.44 14.74
C ASP A 66 -4.31 -17.23 16.22
N GLY A 67 -3.22 -16.52 16.49
CA GLY A 67 -2.78 -16.22 17.86
C GLY A 67 -3.78 -15.40 18.68
N TRP A 68 -4.63 -14.60 18.03
CA TRP A 68 -5.66 -13.82 18.73
C TRP A 68 -6.75 -14.75 19.29
N TYR A 69 -7.24 -15.72 18.52
CA TYR A 69 -8.23 -16.67 18.96
C TYR A 69 -7.71 -17.56 20.09
N ILE A 70 -6.47 -18.06 19.95
CA ILE A 70 -5.79 -18.88 21.00
C ILE A 70 -5.67 -18.07 22.29
N LYS A 71 -5.23 -16.82 22.22
CA LYS A 71 -5.07 -15.94 23.38
C LYS A 71 -6.37 -15.76 24.17
N HIS A 72 -7.50 -15.69 23.47
CA HIS A 72 -8.81 -15.47 24.07
C HIS A 72 -9.59 -16.77 24.33
N GLY A 73 -9.00 -17.95 24.14
CA GLY A 73 -9.64 -19.23 24.37
C GLY A 73 -10.81 -19.53 23.42
N ILE A 74 -10.79 -18.94 22.20
CA ILE A 74 -11.86 -19.09 21.21
C ILE A 74 -11.54 -20.28 20.31
N THR A 75 -12.46 -21.21 20.16
CA THR A 75 -12.36 -22.31 19.20
C THR A 75 -12.81 -21.85 17.82
N LEU A 76 -11.90 -21.85 16.83
CA LEU A 76 -12.20 -21.47 15.44
C LEU A 76 -12.07 -22.66 14.50
N TYR A 77 -13.19 -23.10 13.90
CA TYR A 77 -13.23 -24.08 12.82
C TYR A 77 -13.18 -23.37 11.48
N LYS A 78 -12.00 -23.40 10.81
CA LYS A 78 -11.77 -22.82 9.47
C LYS A 78 -12.13 -23.82 8.36
N GLY A 79 -12.72 -23.35 7.26
CA GLY A 79 -13.18 -24.22 6.16
C GLY A 79 -14.32 -25.15 6.57
N CYS A 80 -15.07 -24.77 7.59
CA CYS A 80 -16.11 -25.61 8.19
C CYS A 80 -17.47 -24.91 8.12
N LYS A 81 -18.22 -25.21 7.05
CA LYS A 81 -19.52 -24.61 6.81
C LYS A 81 -20.62 -25.35 7.60
N ILE A 82 -21.52 -24.60 8.23
CA ILE A 82 -22.68 -25.15 8.89
C ILE A 82 -23.74 -25.56 7.86
N LYS A 83 -24.26 -26.77 8.03
CA LYS A 83 -25.29 -27.38 7.19
C LYS A 83 -26.67 -27.18 7.77
N THR A 84 -26.86 -27.40 9.09
CA THR A 84 -28.16 -27.33 9.73
C THR A 84 -28.09 -26.73 11.15
N ILE A 85 -29.19 -26.11 11.57
CA ILE A 85 -29.41 -25.59 12.91
C ILE A 85 -30.66 -26.30 13.46
N ASP A 86 -30.55 -27.05 14.58
CA ASP A 86 -31.66 -27.58 15.32
C ASP A 86 -31.92 -26.68 16.53
N ARG A 87 -33.01 -25.88 16.45
CA ARG A 87 -33.39 -24.93 17.50
C ARG A 87 -33.96 -25.58 18.72
N ALA A 88 -34.61 -26.77 18.56
CA ALA A 88 -35.20 -27.51 19.67
C ALA A 88 -34.12 -28.22 20.51
N ALA A 89 -33.16 -28.85 19.85
CA ALA A 89 -31.99 -29.47 20.48
C ALA A 89 -30.92 -28.48 20.86
N LYS A 90 -30.98 -27.21 20.36
CA LYS A 90 -29.95 -26.17 20.48
C LYS A 90 -28.60 -26.67 20.00
N THR A 91 -28.54 -27.21 18.79
CA THR A 91 -27.29 -27.67 18.16
C THR A 91 -27.13 -27.14 16.75
N VAL A 92 -25.88 -27.00 16.33
CA VAL A 92 -25.50 -26.77 14.95
C VAL A 92 -24.70 -27.95 14.41
N THR A 93 -24.93 -28.30 13.15
CA THR A 93 -24.19 -29.41 12.49
C THR A 93 -23.49 -28.89 11.24
N SER A 94 -22.20 -29.14 11.14
CA SER A 94 -21.39 -28.76 9.96
C SER A 94 -21.55 -29.77 8.81
N GLU A 95 -21.12 -29.35 7.60
CA GLU A 95 -21.02 -30.25 6.43
C GLU A 95 -20.03 -31.42 6.67
N THR A 96 -19.05 -31.23 7.57
CA THR A 96 -18.06 -32.26 7.95
C THR A 96 -18.54 -33.17 9.08
N GLY A 97 -19.76 -32.99 9.60
CA GLY A 97 -20.36 -33.81 10.66
C GLY A 97 -20.01 -33.36 12.08
N ILE A 98 -19.33 -32.25 12.29
CA ILE A 98 -19.13 -31.69 13.63
C ILE A 98 -20.47 -31.17 14.16
N VAL A 99 -20.84 -31.60 15.38
CA VAL A 99 -22.04 -31.14 16.09
C VAL A 99 -21.62 -30.37 17.32
N GLU A 100 -22.12 -29.13 17.48
CA GLU A 100 -21.89 -28.28 18.65
C GLU A 100 -23.22 -27.84 19.26
N SER A 101 -23.35 -27.95 20.58
CA SER A 101 -24.47 -27.38 21.32
C SER A 101 -24.25 -25.91 21.62
N TYR A 102 -25.32 -25.14 21.81
CA TYR A 102 -25.22 -23.71 22.16
C TYR A 102 -26.25 -23.31 23.24
N ASP A 103 -25.87 -22.37 24.09
CA ASP A 103 -26.79 -21.60 24.93
C ASP A 103 -27.28 -20.37 24.16
N LYS A 104 -26.38 -19.74 23.41
CA LYS A 104 -26.62 -18.60 22.50
C LYS A 104 -25.99 -18.86 21.14
N LEU A 105 -26.73 -18.51 20.07
CA LEU A 105 -26.30 -18.67 18.69
C LEU A 105 -26.30 -17.31 17.97
N VAL A 106 -25.24 -16.97 17.30
CA VAL A 106 -25.16 -15.80 16.41
C VAL A 106 -25.02 -16.24 14.96
N ILE A 107 -25.95 -15.87 14.11
CA ILE A 107 -25.90 -16.07 12.66
C ILE A 107 -25.29 -14.81 12.04
N ALA A 108 -24.08 -14.94 11.49
CA ALA A 108 -23.33 -13.86 10.85
C ALA A 108 -22.82 -14.30 9.48
N THR A 109 -23.70 -14.93 8.71
CA THR A 109 -23.42 -15.54 7.39
C THR A 109 -23.17 -14.54 6.28
N GLY A 110 -23.36 -13.24 6.54
CA GLY A 110 -23.11 -12.16 5.60
C GLY A 110 -24.05 -12.16 4.39
N SER A 111 -23.50 -11.93 3.22
CA SER A 111 -24.23 -11.87 1.95
C SER A 111 -23.57 -12.72 0.88
N VAL A 112 -24.33 -13.02 -0.17
CA VAL A 112 -23.86 -13.70 -1.38
C VAL A 112 -23.93 -12.77 -2.58
N PRO A 113 -23.00 -12.85 -3.56
CA PRO A 113 -23.09 -12.09 -4.79
C PRO A 113 -24.34 -12.49 -5.57
N PHE A 114 -24.96 -11.50 -6.22
CA PHE A 114 -26.04 -11.77 -7.15
C PHE A 114 -25.47 -12.08 -8.52
N ILE A 115 -25.74 -13.29 -9.01
CA ILE A 115 -25.38 -13.72 -10.34
C ILE A 115 -26.60 -13.54 -11.25
N ILE A 116 -26.48 -12.76 -12.34
CA ILE A 116 -27.58 -12.55 -13.27
C ILE A 116 -27.94 -13.87 -13.97
N PRO A 117 -29.22 -14.18 -14.11
CA PRO A 117 -29.66 -15.45 -14.70
C PRO A 117 -29.70 -15.37 -16.24
N VAL A 118 -28.54 -15.17 -16.85
CA VAL A 118 -28.37 -15.15 -18.31
C VAL A 118 -27.68 -16.43 -18.79
N PRO A 119 -27.91 -16.86 -20.03
CA PRO A 119 -27.17 -17.99 -20.62
C PRO A 119 -25.66 -17.81 -20.48
N GLY A 120 -24.94 -18.86 -20.13
CA GLY A 120 -23.48 -18.86 -19.98
C GLY A 120 -22.95 -18.30 -18.65
N ASN A 121 -23.81 -17.96 -17.69
CA ASN A 121 -23.40 -17.40 -16.40
C ASN A 121 -22.60 -18.38 -15.51
N ASN A 122 -22.47 -19.64 -15.89
CA ASN A 122 -21.73 -20.69 -15.20
C ASN A 122 -20.49 -21.17 -15.98
N LEU A 123 -20.13 -20.51 -17.08
CA LEU A 123 -18.92 -20.82 -17.84
C LEU A 123 -17.66 -20.56 -17.00
N ALA A 124 -16.61 -21.33 -17.26
CA ALA A 124 -15.31 -21.06 -16.68
C ALA A 124 -14.82 -19.65 -17.08
N GLY A 125 -14.36 -18.86 -16.11
CA GLY A 125 -13.99 -17.44 -16.31
C GLY A 125 -15.11 -16.46 -16.01
N VAL A 126 -16.32 -16.92 -15.61
CA VAL A 126 -17.32 -16.07 -14.95
C VAL A 126 -17.05 -16.08 -13.46
N LEU A 127 -16.77 -14.92 -12.89
CA LEU A 127 -16.35 -14.73 -11.51
C LEU A 127 -17.29 -13.74 -10.81
N SER A 128 -17.36 -13.85 -9.50
CA SER A 128 -17.87 -12.80 -8.61
C SER A 128 -16.73 -11.95 -8.06
N TYR A 129 -17.08 -10.94 -7.25
CA TYR A 129 -16.10 -10.16 -6.49
C TYR A 129 -16.59 -9.96 -5.07
N ARG A 130 -16.26 -10.92 -4.20
CA ARG A 130 -16.81 -10.94 -2.83
C ARG A 130 -15.79 -11.31 -1.75
N ASP A 131 -14.87 -12.21 -2.06
CA ASP A 131 -13.90 -12.75 -1.11
C ASP A 131 -12.52 -12.93 -1.73
N LEU A 132 -11.59 -13.50 -0.97
CA LEU A 132 -10.21 -13.71 -1.42
C LEU A 132 -10.07 -14.80 -2.48
N ASP A 133 -11.00 -15.76 -2.55
CA ASP A 133 -10.98 -16.77 -3.60
C ASP A 133 -11.33 -16.13 -4.94
N ASP A 134 -12.32 -15.24 -4.95
CA ASP A 134 -12.66 -14.40 -6.10
C ASP A 134 -11.46 -13.56 -6.54
N VAL A 135 -10.81 -12.85 -5.61
CA VAL A 135 -9.62 -12.03 -5.89
C VAL A 135 -8.50 -12.89 -6.48
N THR A 136 -8.26 -14.06 -5.90
CA THR A 136 -7.22 -14.99 -6.38
C THR A 136 -7.53 -15.45 -7.81
N ALA A 137 -8.79 -15.80 -8.10
CA ALA A 137 -9.23 -16.19 -9.44
C ALA A 137 -9.06 -15.05 -10.45
N MET A 138 -9.42 -13.81 -10.06
CA MET A 138 -9.23 -12.61 -10.89
C MET A 138 -7.74 -12.34 -11.15
N MET A 139 -6.87 -12.44 -10.14
CA MET A 139 -5.42 -12.28 -10.30
C MET A 139 -4.79 -13.36 -11.20
N ILE A 140 -5.30 -14.60 -11.14
CA ILE A 140 -4.87 -15.69 -12.05
C ILE A 140 -5.28 -15.36 -13.49
N ALA A 141 -6.53 -14.95 -13.71
CA ALA A 141 -7.04 -14.56 -15.02
C ALA A 141 -6.27 -13.36 -15.60
N ALA A 142 -5.93 -12.38 -14.78
CA ALA A 142 -5.20 -11.18 -15.20
C ALA A 142 -3.78 -11.46 -15.73
N LYS A 143 -3.17 -12.61 -15.42
CA LYS A 143 -1.86 -13.00 -15.96
C LYS A 143 -1.84 -13.10 -17.49
N SER A 144 -2.98 -13.36 -18.11
CA SER A 144 -3.12 -13.42 -19.56
C SER A 144 -3.02 -12.05 -20.24
N LYS A 145 -3.26 -10.96 -19.49
CA LYS A 145 -3.39 -9.57 -19.99
C LYS A 145 -4.42 -9.42 -21.12
N GLY A 146 -5.41 -10.30 -21.13
CA GLY A 146 -6.49 -10.33 -22.10
C GLY A 146 -7.58 -9.29 -21.84
N ASN A 147 -8.80 -9.61 -22.30
CA ASN A 147 -9.97 -8.74 -22.15
C ASN A 147 -10.76 -9.14 -20.90
N ALA A 148 -11.11 -8.18 -20.07
CA ALA A 148 -12.01 -8.36 -18.94
C ALA A 148 -13.30 -7.57 -19.15
N VAL A 149 -14.42 -8.19 -18.89
CA VAL A 149 -15.72 -7.53 -18.86
C VAL A 149 -16.23 -7.52 -17.41
N VAL A 150 -16.54 -6.34 -16.90
CA VAL A 150 -17.15 -6.18 -15.57
C VAL A 150 -18.62 -5.79 -15.76
N ILE A 151 -19.53 -6.62 -15.29
CA ILE A 151 -20.96 -6.36 -15.33
C ILE A 151 -21.36 -5.74 -13.99
N GLY A 152 -21.71 -4.43 -14.02
CA GLY A 152 -22.08 -3.63 -12.88
C GLY A 152 -21.17 -2.41 -12.68
N GLY A 153 -21.75 -1.21 -12.78
CA GLY A 153 -21.07 0.09 -12.63
C GLY A 153 -21.20 0.69 -11.22
N GLY A 154 -21.50 -0.13 -10.23
CA GLY A 154 -21.46 0.23 -8.82
C GLY A 154 -20.05 0.19 -8.23
N LEU A 155 -19.92 0.45 -6.92
CA LEU A 155 -18.63 0.53 -6.21
C LEU A 155 -17.72 -0.68 -6.49
N LEU A 156 -18.16 -1.88 -6.15
CA LEU A 156 -17.35 -3.10 -6.30
C LEU A 156 -16.99 -3.38 -7.75
N GLY A 157 -17.88 -3.07 -8.70
CA GLY A 157 -17.60 -3.24 -10.13
C GLY A 157 -16.50 -2.30 -10.62
N LEU A 158 -16.52 -1.04 -10.21
CA LEU A 158 -15.49 -0.07 -10.57
C LEU A 158 -14.14 -0.39 -9.88
N GLU A 159 -14.16 -0.89 -8.66
CA GLU A 159 -12.96 -1.38 -7.97
C GLU A 159 -12.37 -2.62 -8.66
N ALA A 160 -13.21 -3.57 -9.06
CA ALA A 160 -12.78 -4.74 -9.83
C ALA A 160 -12.17 -4.31 -11.18
N ALA A 161 -12.83 -3.38 -11.88
CA ALA A 161 -12.37 -2.87 -13.16
C ALA A 161 -11.02 -2.15 -13.04
N ALA A 162 -10.86 -1.30 -12.02
CA ALA A 162 -9.59 -0.63 -11.75
C ALA A 162 -8.48 -1.62 -11.42
N GLY A 163 -8.73 -2.58 -10.53
CA GLY A 163 -7.74 -3.58 -10.15
C GLY A 163 -7.29 -4.45 -11.33
N LEU A 164 -8.20 -4.88 -12.18
CA LEU A 164 -7.88 -5.64 -13.39
C LEU A 164 -7.11 -4.81 -14.43
N ALA A 165 -7.47 -3.53 -14.59
CA ALA A 165 -6.74 -2.61 -15.47
C ALA A 165 -5.31 -2.37 -14.96
N GLU A 166 -5.10 -2.21 -13.65
CA GLU A 166 -3.76 -2.09 -13.04
C GLU A 166 -2.92 -3.36 -13.21
N GLN A 167 -3.55 -4.54 -13.26
CA GLN A 167 -2.91 -5.81 -13.61
C GLN A 167 -2.60 -5.93 -15.11
N GLY A 168 -3.03 -4.96 -15.94
CA GLY A 168 -2.70 -4.88 -17.36
C GLY A 168 -3.71 -5.51 -18.31
N MET A 169 -4.95 -5.80 -17.86
CA MET A 169 -6.03 -6.23 -18.71
C MET A 169 -6.70 -5.06 -19.44
N LYS A 170 -7.32 -5.33 -20.60
CA LYS A 170 -8.23 -4.39 -21.27
C LYS A 170 -9.62 -4.56 -20.67
N VAL A 171 -10.11 -3.54 -19.99
CA VAL A 171 -11.34 -3.65 -19.19
C VAL A 171 -12.49 -2.90 -19.84
N THR A 172 -13.65 -3.55 -19.94
CA THR A 172 -14.93 -2.94 -20.31
C THR A 172 -15.92 -3.13 -19.16
N VAL A 173 -16.50 -2.02 -18.69
CA VAL A 173 -17.59 -2.02 -17.70
C VAL A 173 -18.91 -1.92 -18.43
N ILE A 174 -19.83 -2.86 -18.19
CA ILE A 174 -21.20 -2.86 -18.68
C ILE A 174 -22.13 -2.48 -17.53
N HIS A 175 -22.93 -1.46 -17.72
CA HIS A 175 -23.86 -0.98 -16.70
C HIS A 175 -25.25 -0.75 -17.26
N ILE A 176 -26.27 -1.34 -16.61
CA ILE A 176 -27.65 -1.27 -17.08
C ILE A 176 -28.28 0.12 -16.90
N MET A 177 -27.82 0.85 -15.86
CA MET A 177 -28.33 2.20 -15.57
C MET A 177 -27.65 3.26 -16.46
N PRO A 178 -28.28 4.42 -16.65
CA PRO A 178 -27.73 5.47 -17.50
C PRO A 178 -26.49 6.14 -16.92
N THR A 179 -26.23 6.02 -15.61
CA THR A 179 -25.11 6.64 -14.91
C THR A 179 -24.43 5.65 -13.98
N LEU A 180 -23.11 5.80 -13.79
CA LEU A 180 -22.35 5.00 -12.82
C LEU A 180 -22.75 5.38 -11.38
N MET A 181 -22.73 4.38 -10.50
CA MET A 181 -22.99 4.55 -9.05
C MET A 181 -24.30 5.30 -8.74
N GLU A 182 -25.35 5.02 -9.44
CA GLU A 182 -26.67 5.69 -9.35
C GLU A 182 -27.30 5.69 -7.94
N ARG A 183 -26.85 4.80 -7.07
CA ARG A 183 -27.28 4.76 -5.67
C ARG A 183 -26.49 5.69 -4.75
N GLN A 184 -25.32 6.14 -5.18
CA GLN A 184 -24.42 7.00 -4.41
C GLN A 184 -24.21 8.37 -5.07
N LEU A 185 -24.44 8.51 -6.34
CA LEU A 185 -24.21 9.75 -7.11
C LEU A 185 -25.45 10.13 -7.91
N ASP A 186 -25.62 11.44 -8.04
CA ASP A 186 -26.57 11.98 -9.00
C ASP A 186 -26.02 11.91 -10.45
N PRO A 187 -26.84 12.17 -11.48
CA PRO A 187 -26.41 12.06 -12.86
C PRO A 187 -25.19 12.92 -13.21
N ALA A 188 -25.05 14.10 -12.62
CA ALA A 188 -23.93 15.01 -12.91
C ALA A 188 -22.61 14.47 -12.36
N ALA A 189 -22.58 14.02 -11.11
CA ALA A 189 -21.41 13.38 -10.52
C ALA A 189 -21.08 12.04 -11.18
N GLY A 190 -22.11 11.24 -11.53
CA GLY A 190 -21.92 9.97 -12.27
C GLY A 190 -21.30 10.17 -13.65
N HIS A 191 -21.64 11.25 -14.36
CA HIS A 191 -21.01 11.62 -15.64
C HIS A 191 -19.52 11.99 -15.46
N LEU A 192 -19.19 12.78 -14.43
CA LEU A 192 -17.80 13.13 -14.12
C LEU A 192 -16.98 11.88 -13.77
N LEU A 193 -17.57 10.96 -13.00
CA LEU A 193 -16.95 9.69 -12.67
C LEU A 193 -16.68 8.84 -13.92
N LYS A 194 -17.67 8.72 -14.82
CA LYS A 194 -17.50 7.99 -16.08
C LYS A 194 -16.31 8.54 -16.86
N LYS A 195 -16.27 9.85 -17.09
CA LYS A 195 -15.16 10.51 -17.81
C LYS A 195 -13.81 10.18 -17.18
N ALA A 196 -13.70 10.28 -15.86
CA ALA A 196 -12.44 10.00 -15.16
C ALA A 196 -12.03 8.53 -15.19
N VAL A 197 -12.98 7.59 -15.25
CA VAL A 197 -12.72 6.16 -15.42
C VAL A 197 -12.23 5.86 -16.85
N GLU A 198 -12.87 6.51 -17.87
CA GLU A 198 -12.47 6.37 -19.27
C GLU A 198 -11.09 6.96 -19.57
N GLU A 199 -10.74 8.10 -18.95
CA GLU A 199 -9.38 8.70 -19.03
C GLU A 199 -8.27 7.74 -18.52
N ARG A 200 -8.63 6.72 -17.76
CA ARG A 200 -7.70 5.66 -17.29
C ARG A 200 -7.67 4.42 -18.18
N GLY A 201 -8.30 4.49 -19.34
CA GLY A 201 -8.29 3.42 -20.34
C GLY A 201 -9.32 2.32 -20.07
N ILE A 202 -10.29 2.52 -19.19
CA ILE A 202 -11.40 1.60 -18.95
C ILE A 202 -12.59 2.03 -19.81
N THR A 203 -13.08 1.16 -20.68
CA THR A 203 -14.27 1.43 -21.49
C THR A 203 -15.53 1.31 -20.63
N VAL A 204 -16.47 2.26 -20.72
CA VAL A 204 -17.71 2.26 -19.92
C VAL A 204 -18.94 2.32 -20.83
N LEU A 205 -19.76 1.27 -20.80
CA LEU A 205 -21.01 1.17 -21.54
C LEU A 205 -22.20 1.29 -20.57
N ASN A 206 -22.78 2.48 -20.50
CA ASN A 206 -23.98 2.74 -19.71
C ASN A 206 -25.25 2.46 -20.52
N GLY A 207 -26.37 2.13 -19.84
CA GLY A 207 -27.62 1.75 -20.48
C GLY A 207 -27.52 0.43 -21.24
N ALA A 208 -26.47 -0.34 -21.01
CA ALA A 208 -26.17 -1.58 -21.71
C ALA A 208 -26.65 -2.78 -20.89
N ASN A 209 -27.54 -3.60 -21.48
CA ASN A 209 -28.11 -4.78 -20.84
C ASN A 209 -27.44 -6.04 -21.39
N THR A 210 -26.91 -6.87 -20.49
CA THR A 210 -26.31 -8.15 -20.84
C THR A 210 -27.40 -9.17 -21.20
N LYS A 211 -27.31 -9.77 -22.38
CA LYS A 211 -28.22 -10.80 -22.86
C LYS A 211 -27.69 -12.21 -22.60
N ALA A 212 -26.42 -12.45 -22.86
CA ALA A 212 -25.80 -13.76 -22.70
C ALA A 212 -24.28 -13.63 -22.52
N ILE A 213 -23.66 -14.64 -21.92
CA ILE A 213 -22.22 -14.85 -21.92
C ILE A 213 -21.93 -16.00 -22.87
N ILE A 214 -21.04 -15.75 -23.84
CA ILE A 214 -20.78 -16.66 -24.95
C ILE A 214 -19.48 -17.42 -24.72
N GLY A 215 -19.47 -18.69 -25.06
CA GLY A 215 -18.32 -19.59 -25.00
C GLY A 215 -18.77 -21.06 -24.97
N GLU A 216 -17.88 -21.99 -25.28
CA GLU A 216 -18.19 -23.43 -25.18
C GLU A 216 -17.85 -23.98 -23.76
N LYS A 217 -16.60 -23.89 -23.35
CA LYS A 217 -16.11 -24.36 -22.05
C LYS A 217 -15.72 -23.21 -21.12
N LYS A 218 -15.30 -22.10 -21.70
CA LYS A 218 -14.89 -20.87 -21.00
C LYS A 218 -15.50 -19.66 -21.68
N VAL A 219 -15.48 -18.55 -21.02
CA VAL A 219 -15.88 -17.25 -21.55
C VAL A 219 -15.05 -16.86 -22.76
N GLU A 220 -15.70 -16.38 -23.81
CA GLU A 220 -15.10 -15.85 -25.04
C GLU A 220 -15.62 -14.45 -25.39
N ALA A 221 -16.90 -14.15 -25.05
CA ALA A 221 -17.50 -12.84 -25.24
C ALA A 221 -18.73 -12.64 -24.34
N VAL A 222 -19.18 -11.38 -24.26
CA VAL A 222 -20.47 -10.99 -23.67
C VAL A 222 -21.35 -10.42 -24.80
N GLU A 223 -22.57 -10.93 -24.98
CA GLU A 223 -23.58 -10.41 -25.88
C GLU A 223 -24.50 -9.44 -25.15
N LEU A 224 -24.66 -8.24 -25.69
CA LEU A 224 -25.62 -7.25 -25.22
C LEU A 224 -26.99 -7.45 -25.88
N ALA A 225 -28.03 -6.81 -25.31
CA ALA A 225 -29.41 -6.90 -25.81
C ALA A 225 -29.58 -6.33 -27.23
N ASP A 226 -28.73 -5.40 -27.65
CA ASP A 226 -28.70 -4.84 -29.00
C ASP A 226 -27.93 -5.69 -30.02
N GLY A 227 -27.39 -6.84 -29.60
CA GLY A 227 -26.60 -7.76 -30.43
C GLY A 227 -25.10 -7.46 -30.47
N THR A 228 -24.62 -6.43 -29.78
CA THR A 228 -23.19 -6.11 -29.69
C THR A 228 -22.46 -7.23 -28.95
N LEU A 229 -21.35 -7.70 -29.52
CA LEU A 229 -20.45 -8.70 -28.93
C LEU A 229 -19.19 -8.01 -28.38
N ILE A 230 -18.91 -8.25 -27.11
CA ILE A 230 -17.73 -7.70 -26.42
C ILE A 230 -16.80 -8.87 -26.07
N PRO A 231 -15.60 -8.94 -26.67
CA PRO A 231 -14.64 -10.01 -26.37
C PRO A 231 -14.27 -10.04 -24.87
N ALA A 232 -14.22 -11.22 -24.28
CA ALA A 232 -13.91 -11.41 -22.88
C ALA A 232 -13.17 -12.72 -22.63
N ASP A 233 -12.05 -12.66 -21.92
CA ASP A 233 -11.35 -13.82 -21.36
C ASP A 233 -11.79 -14.10 -19.92
N VAL A 234 -12.33 -13.07 -19.26
CA VAL A 234 -12.95 -13.14 -17.93
C VAL A 234 -14.14 -12.19 -17.84
N VAL A 235 -15.19 -12.62 -17.15
CA VAL A 235 -16.35 -11.80 -16.81
C VAL A 235 -16.48 -11.72 -15.29
N VAL A 236 -16.54 -10.52 -14.73
CA VAL A 236 -16.77 -10.29 -13.31
C VAL A 236 -18.18 -9.76 -13.10
N MET A 237 -19.02 -10.50 -12.35
CA MET A 237 -20.36 -10.06 -11.98
C MET A 237 -20.35 -9.30 -10.66
N ALA A 238 -20.55 -7.98 -10.73
CA ALA A 238 -20.58 -7.08 -9.58
C ALA A 238 -21.89 -6.26 -9.54
N VAL A 239 -23.02 -6.95 -9.72
CA VAL A 239 -24.38 -6.35 -9.87
C VAL A 239 -25.16 -6.29 -8.56
N GLY A 240 -24.48 -6.42 -7.41
CA GLY A 240 -25.04 -6.34 -6.09
C GLY A 240 -24.93 -7.64 -5.31
N ILE A 241 -25.38 -7.57 -4.07
CA ILE A 241 -25.35 -8.66 -3.09
C ILE A 241 -26.75 -8.93 -2.55
N ARG A 242 -26.97 -10.13 -2.02
CA ARG A 242 -28.19 -10.50 -1.28
C ARG A 242 -27.83 -11.06 0.08
N PRO A 243 -28.60 -10.73 1.14
CA PRO A 243 -28.44 -11.35 2.46
C PRO A 243 -28.41 -12.87 2.37
N ASN A 244 -27.45 -13.51 3.04
CA ASN A 244 -27.37 -14.97 3.11
C ASN A 244 -28.29 -15.48 4.22
N THR A 245 -29.53 -15.79 3.88
CA THR A 245 -30.59 -16.18 4.81
C THR A 245 -30.88 -17.68 4.83
N ALA A 246 -30.13 -18.50 4.06
CA ALA A 246 -30.43 -19.91 3.85
C ALA A 246 -30.63 -20.69 5.18
N LEU A 247 -29.62 -20.63 6.07
CA LEU A 247 -29.71 -21.31 7.39
C LEU A 247 -30.87 -20.83 8.27
N GLY A 248 -31.11 -19.49 8.27
CA GLY A 248 -32.23 -18.91 9.03
C GLY A 248 -33.59 -19.40 8.52
N LYS A 249 -33.73 -19.48 7.18
CA LYS A 249 -34.95 -19.98 6.55
C LYS A 249 -35.17 -21.47 6.82
N GLU A 250 -34.13 -22.28 6.68
CA GLU A 250 -34.18 -23.72 6.88
C GLU A 250 -34.52 -24.10 8.34
N CYS A 251 -34.01 -23.34 9.31
CA CYS A 251 -34.33 -23.58 10.72
C CYS A 251 -35.64 -22.87 11.19
N GLY A 252 -36.38 -22.21 10.28
CA GLY A 252 -37.69 -21.63 10.56
C GLY A 252 -37.65 -20.29 11.32
N LEU A 253 -36.65 -19.47 11.13
CA LEU A 253 -36.63 -18.08 11.59
C LEU A 253 -37.46 -17.19 10.65
N GLU A 254 -37.88 -16.03 11.16
CA GLU A 254 -38.59 -15.04 10.35
C GLU A 254 -37.61 -14.41 9.33
N ILE A 255 -37.97 -14.53 8.04
CA ILE A 255 -37.17 -13.98 6.92
C ILE A 255 -38.08 -13.09 6.08
N LYS A 256 -37.57 -11.89 5.73
CA LYS A 256 -38.11 -11.03 4.69
C LYS A 256 -37.04 -10.85 3.59
N ARG A 257 -36.36 -9.71 3.57
CA ARG A 257 -35.15 -9.48 2.73
C ARG A 257 -33.92 -10.07 3.37
N GLY A 258 -33.84 -10.02 4.71
CA GLY A 258 -32.83 -10.59 5.57
C GLY A 258 -33.46 -11.43 6.69
N ILE A 259 -32.61 -11.88 7.62
CA ILE A 259 -33.10 -12.49 8.88
C ILE A 259 -33.61 -11.36 9.76
N VAL A 260 -34.89 -11.36 10.08
CA VAL A 260 -35.53 -10.27 10.85
C VAL A 260 -34.99 -10.25 12.27
N VAL A 261 -34.55 -9.08 12.73
CA VAL A 261 -34.07 -8.85 14.09
C VAL A 261 -34.76 -7.64 14.74
N ASP A 262 -34.87 -7.69 16.07
CA ASP A 262 -35.33 -6.56 16.89
C ASP A 262 -34.21 -5.55 17.18
N ASP A 263 -34.50 -4.53 17.99
CA ASP A 263 -33.55 -3.50 18.38
C ASP A 263 -32.35 -4.04 19.18
N GLN A 264 -32.40 -5.24 19.68
CA GLN A 264 -31.36 -5.93 20.45
C GLN A 264 -30.68 -7.06 19.66
N MET A 265 -30.95 -7.16 18.36
CA MET A 265 -30.46 -8.18 17.45
C MET A 265 -30.98 -9.59 17.70
N HIS A 266 -32.05 -9.80 18.48
CA HIS A 266 -32.73 -11.08 18.58
C HIS A 266 -33.49 -11.38 17.28
N THR A 267 -33.48 -12.64 16.88
CA THR A 267 -34.37 -13.16 15.84
C THR A 267 -35.73 -13.50 16.41
N SER A 268 -36.59 -14.20 15.68
CA SER A 268 -37.81 -14.77 16.19
C SER A 268 -37.62 -15.88 17.27
N ASP A 269 -36.36 -16.21 17.58
CA ASP A 269 -35.95 -17.12 18.65
C ASP A 269 -35.09 -16.35 19.68
N PRO A 270 -35.45 -16.35 20.99
CA PRO A 270 -34.76 -15.56 22.00
C PRO A 270 -33.30 -16.00 22.30
N ASN A 271 -32.89 -17.18 21.82
CA ASN A 271 -31.53 -17.68 21.96
C ASN A 271 -30.71 -17.56 20.68
N VAL A 272 -31.32 -17.09 19.59
CA VAL A 272 -30.69 -16.94 18.29
C VAL A 272 -30.70 -15.48 17.87
N PHE A 273 -29.52 -14.97 17.55
CA PHE A 273 -29.26 -13.60 17.09
C PHE A 273 -28.82 -13.62 15.64
N ALA A 274 -29.05 -12.52 14.92
CA ALA A 274 -28.43 -12.33 13.61
C ALA A 274 -27.67 -11.00 13.54
N LEU A 275 -26.54 -10.98 12.86
CA LEU A 275 -25.63 -9.84 12.79
C LEU A 275 -25.00 -9.70 11.41
N GLY A 276 -24.87 -8.47 10.96
CA GLY A 276 -24.19 -8.17 9.72
C GLY A 276 -25.12 -8.15 8.49
N GLU A 277 -24.57 -8.34 7.30
CA GLU A 277 -25.32 -8.23 6.04
C GLU A 277 -26.44 -9.27 5.86
N CYS A 278 -26.49 -10.33 6.67
CA CYS A 278 -27.60 -11.29 6.66
C CYS A 278 -28.82 -10.82 7.46
N ALA A 279 -28.66 -9.83 8.34
CA ALA A 279 -29.71 -9.33 9.21
C ALA A 279 -30.56 -8.23 8.55
N GLU A 280 -31.84 -8.17 8.92
CA GLU A 280 -32.78 -7.11 8.54
C GLU A 280 -33.40 -6.49 9.81
N HIS A 281 -33.19 -5.19 9.99
CA HIS A 281 -33.74 -4.43 11.09
C HIS A 281 -34.71 -3.37 10.55
N ASN A 282 -35.98 -3.37 11.05
CA ASN A 282 -37.01 -2.44 10.65
C ASN A 282 -37.16 -2.26 9.12
N GLY A 283 -37.09 -3.36 8.36
CA GLY A 283 -37.18 -3.38 6.89
C GLY A 283 -35.94 -2.93 6.16
N MET A 284 -34.84 -2.62 6.87
CA MET A 284 -33.57 -2.20 6.28
C MET A 284 -32.53 -3.29 6.36
N VAL A 285 -31.79 -3.48 5.25
CA VAL A 285 -30.59 -4.31 5.18
C VAL A 285 -29.42 -3.41 4.81
N TYR A 286 -28.28 -3.62 5.45
CA TYR A 286 -27.10 -2.76 5.28
C TYR A 286 -25.97 -3.54 4.60
N GLY A 287 -25.34 -2.90 3.60
CA GLY A 287 -24.18 -3.44 2.90
C GLY A 287 -22.90 -2.62 3.15
N LEU A 288 -22.90 -1.68 4.10
CA LEU A 288 -21.74 -0.88 4.51
C LEU A 288 -21.29 -1.31 5.91
N VAL A 289 -19.99 -1.23 6.18
CA VAL A 289 -19.40 -1.76 7.41
C VAL A 289 -19.80 -0.98 8.66
N ALA A 290 -19.95 0.37 8.58
CA ALA A 290 -20.26 1.18 9.76
C ALA A 290 -21.56 0.76 10.47
N PRO A 291 -22.72 0.61 9.79
CA PRO A 291 -23.92 0.08 10.41
C PRO A 291 -23.75 -1.31 11.05
N LEU A 292 -22.96 -2.17 10.39
CA LEU A 292 -22.72 -3.53 10.91
C LEU A 292 -21.89 -3.51 12.20
N TYR A 293 -20.99 -2.54 12.34
CA TYR A 293 -20.21 -2.34 13.57
C TYR A 293 -21.04 -1.74 14.70
N GLU A 294 -22.02 -0.86 14.38
CA GLU A 294 -23.00 -0.39 15.36
C GLU A 294 -23.85 -1.56 15.88
N MET A 295 -24.39 -2.40 14.98
CA MET A 295 -25.10 -3.62 15.35
C MET A 295 -24.23 -4.56 16.21
N ALA A 296 -22.93 -4.69 15.88
CA ALA A 296 -21.99 -5.52 16.63
C ALA A 296 -21.81 -5.03 18.07
N GLY A 297 -21.72 -3.71 18.28
CA GLY A 297 -21.67 -3.11 19.62
C GLY A 297 -22.96 -3.33 20.42
N ILE A 298 -24.12 -3.22 19.77
CA ILE A 298 -25.41 -3.49 20.39
C ILE A 298 -25.51 -4.96 20.80
N LEU A 299 -25.21 -5.89 19.90
CA LEU A 299 -25.26 -7.32 20.19
C LEU A 299 -24.30 -7.71 21.33
N ALA A 300 -23.10 -7.16 21.39
CA ALA A 300 -22.17 -7.44 22.49
C ALA A 300 -22.76 -7.02 23.85
N LYS A 301 -23.40 -5.84 23.93
CA LYS A 301 -24.11 -5.40 25.14
C LYS A 301 -25.33 -6.26 25.46
N THR A 302 -26.11 -6.65 24.46
CA THR A 302 -27.24 -7.56 24.64
C THR A 302 -26.80 -8.90 25.23
N LEU A 303 -25.69 -9.45 24.76
CA LEU A 303 -25.14 -10.73 25.25
C LEU A 303 -24.70 -10.68 26.72
N VAL A 304 -24.28 -9.50 27.21
CA VAL A 304 -23.96 -9.31 28.65
C VAL A 304 -25.08 -8.71 29.47
N ALA A 305 -26.31 -8.66 28.91
CA ALA A 305 -27.50 -8.10 29.52
C ALA A 305 -27.42 -6.61 29.89
N GLU A 306 -26.55 -5.85 29.22
CA GLU A 306 -26.54 -4.40 29.31
C GLU A 306 -27.64 -3.78 28.41
N PRO A 307 -28.35 -2.73 28.88
CA PRO A 307 -29.35 -2.04 28.08
C PRO A 307 -28.74 -1.46 26.80
N ALA A 308 -29.25 -1.86 25.64
CA ALA A 308 -28.85 -1.34 24.35
C ALA A 308 -30.01 -1.48 23.35
N ALA A 309 -30.11 -0.54 22.40
CA ALA A 309 -31.11 -0.60 21.34
C ALA A 309 -30.52 0.03 20.06
N TYR A 310 -30.59 -0.73 18.97
CA TYR A 310 -30.25 -0.25 17.64
C TYR A 310 -31.46 0.47 17.03
N LYS A 311 -31.26 1.73 16.66
CA LYS A 311 -32.32 2.57 16.09
C LYS A 311 -32.20 2.79 14.57
N GLY A 312 -31.35 2.00 13.93
CA GLY A 312 -30.93 2.22 12.55
C GLY A 312 -29.75 3.13 12.43
N SER A 313 -29.11 3.13 11.28
CA SER A 313 -27.93 3.95 11.00
C SER A 313 -28.20 4.92 9.84
N PHE A 314 -27.80 6.15 10.00
CA PHE A 314 -27.59 7.04 8.87
C PHE A 314 -26.32 6.62 8.14
N THR A 315 -26.37 6.53 6.82
CA THR A 315 -25.21 6.10 6.03
C THR A 315 -24.67 7.25 5.22
N ALA A 316 -23.37 7.42 5.29
CA ALA A 316 -22.60 8.22 4.34
C ALA A 316 -21.65 7.31 3.57
N THR A 317 -21.54 7.57 2.28
CA THR A 317 -20.61 6.85 1.41
C THR A 317 -19.43 7.77 1.12
N LYS A 318 -18.25 7.43 1.64
CA LYS A 318 -16.99 8.09 1.29
C LYS A 318 -16.12 7.09 0.56
N LEU A 319 -15.83 7.36 -0.71
CA LEU A 319 -15.14 6.45 -1.60
C LEU A 319 -13.92 7.12 -2.23
N LYS A 320 -12.91 6.30 -2.46
CA LYS A 320 -11.79 6.65 -3.31
C LYS A 320 -11.73 5.64 -4.45
N VAL A 321 -12.53 5.89 -5.48
CA VAL A 321 -12.56 5.05 -6.67
C VAL A 321 -11.46 5.52 -7.61
N THR A 322 -10.50 4.65 -7.91
CA THR A 322 -9.43 4.97 -8.86
C THR A 322 -8.74 6.33 -8.59
N GLY A 323 -8.53 6.69 -7.30
CA GLY A 323 -7.91 7.97 -6.92
C GLY A 323 -8.82 9.20 -6.93
N ILE A 324 -10.13 9.04 -7.23
CA ILE A 324 -11.13 10.11 -7.20
C ILE A 324 -11.85 10.06 -5.86
N ASN A 325 -11.92 11.19 -5.17
CA ASN A 325 -12.67 11.30 -3.92
C ASN A 325 -14.15 11.56 -4.24
N LEU A 326 -15.02 10.72 -3.65
CA LEU A 326 -16.46 10.82 -3.72
C LEU A 326 -17.05 10.83 -2.32
N TYR A 327 -18.10 11.58 -2.14
CA TYR A 327 -18.86 11.59 -0.89
C TYR A 327 -20.36 11.74 -1.18
N SER A 328 -21.19 10.93 -0.56
CA SER A 328 -22.65 11.11 -0.60
C SER A 328 -23.29 10.67 0.71
N ALA A 329 -24.38 11.33 1.07
CA ALA A 329 -25.16 11.00 2.27
C ALA A 329 -26.61 11.41 2.08
N GLY A 330 -27.52 10.74 2.77
CA GLY A 330 -28.93 11.05 2.79
C GLY A 330 -29.67 10.78 1.48
N ASP A 331 -30.79 11.45 1.29
CA ASP A 331 -31.66 11.34 0.12
C ASP A 331 -31.44 12.52 -0.83
N PHE A 332 -30.74 12.27 -1.91
CA PHE A 332 -30.43 13.25 -2.96
C PHE A 332 -31.26 13.05 -4.23
N SER A 333 -32.35 12.26 -4.16
CA SER A 333 -33.27 12.08 -5.29
C SER A 333 -34.00 13.39 -5.63
N GLU A 334 -34.38 13.56 -6.90
CA GLU A 334 -35.16 14.69 -7.35
C GLU A 334 -36.64 14.56 -6.93
N ALA A 335 -37.20 15.61 -6.37
CA ALA A 335 -38.63 15.73 -6.08
C ALA A 335 -39.08 17.20 -6.04
N ALA A 336 -40.36 17.47 -6.30
CA ALA A 336 -40.90 18.83 -6.39
C ALA A 336 -40.89 19.63 -5.08
N ASP A 337 -40.74 18.95 -3.94
CA ASP A 337 -40.71 19.52 -2.59
C ASP A 337 -39.29 19.76 -2.07
N ARG A 338 -38.30 19.74 -2.95
CA ARG A 338 -36.88 19.89 -2.64
C ARG A 338 -36.27 21.05 -3.34
N GLU A 339 -35.33 21.66 -2.68
CA GLU A 339 -34.46 22.69 -3.22
C GLU A 339 -33.03 22.19 -3.29
N GLU A 340 -32.22 22.77 -4.14
CA GLU A 340 -30.83 22.35 -4.26
C GLU A 340 -29.89 23.56 -4.34
N ILE A 341 -28.70 23.40 -3.75
CA ILE A 341 -27.59 24.31 -3.93
C ILE A 341 -26.48 23.52 -4.62
N VAL A 342 -26.00 24.03 -5.78
CA VAL A 342 -24.99 23.32 -6.58
C VAL A 342 -23.78 24.20 -6.82
N LEU A 343 -22.58 23.67 -6.60
CA LEU A 343 -21.32 24.26 -6.99
C LEU A 343 -20.64 23.33 -7.99
N ARG A 344 -20.31 23.85 -9.18
CA ARG A 344 -19.60 23.10 -10.21
C ARG A 344 -18.41 23.89 -10.73
N ASP A 345 -17.21 23.35 -10.57
CA ASP A 345 -15.97 23.82 -11.18
C ASP A 345 -15.39 22.72 -12.07
N ALA A 346 -15.74 22.76 -13.34
CA ALA A 346 -15.34 21.72 -14.29
C ALA A 346 -13.83 21.71 -14.56
N SER A 347 -13.15 22.87 -14.43
CA SER A 347 -11.72 23.00 -14.68
C SER A 347 -10.88 22.34 -13.58
N ARG A 348 -11.40 22.36 -12.35
CA ARG A 348 -10.77 21.77 -11.17
C ARG A 348 -11.31 20.38 -10.85
N GLY A 349 -12.31 19.90 -11.59
CA GLY A 349 -12.96 18.62 -11.33
C GLY A 349 -13.70 18.60 -9.99
N ILE A 350 -14.38 19.69 -9.62
CA ILE A 350 -15.11 19.80 -8.36
C ILE A 350 -16.62 19.90 -8.65
N TYR A 351 -17.39 19.08 -7.93
CA TYR A 351 -18.84 19.14 -7.92
C TYR A 351 -19.34 18.91 -6.48
N LYS A 352 -20.23 19.81 -6.01
CA LYS A 352 -20.92 19.71 -4.73
C LYS A 352 -22.40 20.00 -4.95
N ARG A 353 -23.27 19.15 -4.44
CA ARG A 353 -24.73 19.35 -4.45
C ARG A 353 -25.29 19.06 -3.06
N LEU A 354 -26.04 20.00 -2.54
CA LEU A 354 -26.80 19.88 -1.31
C LEU A 354 -28.28 19.89 -1.68
N VAL A 355 -29.01 18.89 -1.19
CA VAL A 355 -30.47 18.80 -1.33
C VAL A 355 -31.10 19.20 -0.02
N ILE A 356 -32.02 20.16 -0.11
CA ILE A 356 -32.63 20.87 1.02
C ILE A 356 -34.14 20.66 1.02
N LYS A 357 -34.70 20.43 2.18
CA LYS A 357 -36.13 20.41 2.44
C LYS A 357 -36.41 21.10 3.77
N GLU A 358 -37.35 22.06 3.78
CA GLU A 358 -37.74 22.79 5.00
C GLU A 358 -36.51 23.37 5.76
N ASN A 359 -35.62 24.05 5.01
CA ASN A 359 -34.36 24.59 5.51
C ASN A 359 -33.45 23.60 6.22
N ARG A 360 -33.49 22.32 5.85
CA ARG A 360 -32.62 21.27 6.39
C ARG A 360 -31.95 20.49 5.27
N ILE A 361 -30.71 20.13 5.46
CA ILE A 361 -30.00 19.27 4.51
C ILE A 361 -30.60 17.86 4.63
N ILE A 362 -31.09 17.31 3.53
CA ILE A 362 -31.59 15.93 3.44
C ILE A 362 -30.70 15.05 2.55
N GLY A 363 -29.89 15.63 1.69
CA GLY A 363 -29.00 14.91 0.79
C GLY A 363 -27.75 15.71 0.45
N VAL A 364 -26.64 14.98 0.27
CA VAL A 364 -25.32 15.55 -0.09
C VAL A 364 -24.69 14.68 -1.15
N VAL A 365 -24.18 15.27 -2.22
CA VAL A 365 -23.33 14.62 -3.23
C VAL A 365 -22.10 15.47 -3.50
N MET A 366 -20.92 14.92 -3.38
CA MET A 366 -19.66 15.62 -3.63
C MET A 366 -18.72 14.78 -4.48
N TYR A 367 -18.02 15.43 -5.41
CA TYR A 367 -17.02 14.84 -6.28
C TYR A 367 -15.76 15.71 -6.30
N GLY A 368 -14.58 15.11 -6.19
CA GLY A 368 -13.28 15.78 -6.17
C GLY A 368 -12.94 16.35 -4.80
N ASP A 369 -13.47 17.52 -4.45
CA ASP A 369 -13.32 18.11 -3.12
C ASP A 369 -14.42 17.61 -2.18
N THR A 370 -14.08 16.71 -1.28
CA THR A 370 -14.99 16.08 -0.31
C THR A 370 -14.66 16.41 1.15
N GLY A 371 -13.84 17.42 1.38
CA GLY A 371 -13.35 17.79 2.72
C GLY A 371 -14.45 18.12 3.72
N ASP A 372 -15.49 18.82 3.27
CA ASP A 372 -16.63 19.24 4.10
C ASP A 372 -17.71 18.15 4.28
N GLY A 373 -17.56 16.98 3.65
CA GLY A 373 -18.54 15.89 3.71
C GLY A 373 -18.97 15.51 5.13
N PRO A 374 -18.06 15.29 6.09
CA PRO A 374 -18.41 15.00 7.48
C PRO A 374 -19.21 16.11 8.17
N TRP A 375 -18.93 17.38 7.86
CA TRP A 375 -19.65 18.52 8.41
C TRP A 375 -21.09 18.60 7.87
N PHE A 376 -21.28 18.43 6.56
CA PHE A 376 -22.62 18.34 5.99
C PHE A 376 -23.41 17.15 6.54
N PHE A 377 -22.75 16.03 6.74
CA PHE A 377 -23.40 14.84 7.30
C PHE A 377 -23.82 15.02 8.76
N ASP A 378 -23.02 15.74 9.56
CA ASP A 378 -23.39 16.08 10.93
C ASP A 378 -24.65 16.97 10.97
N LYS A 379 -24.70 18.02 10.13
CA LYS A 379 -25.91 18.87 9.97
C LYS A 379 -27.12 18.04 9.52
N LEU A 380 -26.93 17.11 8.56
CA LEU A 380 -27.99 16.23 8.08
C LEU A 380 -28.52 15.32 9.21
N LYS A 381 -27.62 14.66 9.96
CA LYS A 381 -28.03 13.78 11.09
C LYS A 381 -28.80 14.50 12.18
N LYS A 382 -28.40 15.73 12.47
CA LYS A 382 -29.04 16.58 13.49
C LYS A 382 -30.33 17.27 12.99
N ALA A 383 -30.63 17.15 11.70
CA ALA A 383 -31.68 17.89 11.03
C ALA A 383 -31.63 19.40 11.36
N GLU A 384 -30.42 19.98 11.36
CA GLU A 384 -30.11 21.35 11.73
C GLU A 384 -30.77 22.34 10.76
N ASP A 385 -31.38 23.41 11.28
CA ASP A 385 -31.88 24.51 10.48
C ASP A 385 -30.74 25.33 9.92
N ILE A 386 -30.66 25.47 8.60
CA ILE A 386 -29.56 26.11 7.87
C ILE A 386 -29.92 27.52 7.36
N SER A 387 -31.03 28.10 7.82
CA SER A 387 -31.53 29.40 7.31
C SER A 387 -30.49 30.51 7.40
N GLU A 388 -29.72 30.56 8.49
CA GLU A 388 -28.68 31.57 8.73
C GLU A 388 -27.42 31.36 7.87
N ASP A 389 -27.05 30.08 7.62
CA ASP A 389 -25.80 29.71 6.91
C ASP A 389 -26.00 29.57 5.39
N ARG A 390 -27.24 29.64 4.88
CA ARG A 390 -27.66 29.16 3.58
C ARG A 390 -26.84 29.72 2.41
N GLU A 391 -26.52 31.02 2.44
CA GLU A 391 -25.83 31.74 1.36
C GLU A 391 -24.36 31.24 1.20
N MET A 392 -23.73 30.85 2.31
CA MET A 392 -22.32 30.45 2.34
C MET A 392 -22.13 28.94 2.47
N LEU A 393 -23.21 28.21 2.70
CA LEU A 393 -23.19 26.79 3.05
C LEU A 393 -22.39 25.93 2.05
N ILE A 394 -22.58 26.15 0.76
CA ILE A 394 -21.95 25.34 -0.31
C ILE A 394 -20.42 25.49 -0.35
N PHE A 395 -19.88 26.58 0.17
CA PHE A 395 -18.45 26.84 0.23
C PHE A 395 -17.76 26.09 1.38
N GLY A 396 -18.54 25.42 2.25
CA GLY A 396 -18.08 24.57 3.33
C GLY A 396 -17.90 25.25 4.67
N GLN A 397 -17.50 24.47 5.66
CA GLN A 397 -17.38 24.91 7.06
C GLN A 397 -16.49 26.14 7.24
N SER A 398 -15.45 26.30 6.42
CA SER A 398 -14.50 27.42 6.50
C SER A 398 -15.12 28.78 6.21
N TYR A 399 -16.31 28.81 5.57
CA TYR A 399 -17.01 30.02 5.18
C TYR A 399 -18.35 30.23 5.95
N ALA A 400 -18.77 29.22 6.72
CA ALA A 400 -19.97 29.34 7.55
C ALA A 400 -19.73 30.42 8.62
N GLY A 401 -20.61 31.43 8.65
CA GLY A 401 -20.45 32.61 9.51
C GLY A 401 -19.62 33.74 8.90
N GLY A 402 -19.26 33.69 7.60
CA GLY A 402 -18.69 34.84 6.84
C GLY A 402 -17.19 35.13 7.12
N VAL A 403 -16.52 34.31 7.91
CA VAL A 403 -15.07 34.40 8.16
C VAL A 403 -14.42 33.07 7.79
N PRO A 404 -13.41 33.03 6.91
CA PRO A 404 -12.68 31.80 6.61
C PRO A 404 -12.05 31.25 7.91
N LEU A 405 -12.49 30.08 8.35
CA LEU A 405 -11.87 29.38 9.46
C LEU A 405 -10.58 28.70 8.99
N ASP A 406 -9.52 28.80 9.77
CA ASP A 406 -8.35 27.95 9.62
C ASP A 406 -8.81 26.45 9.61
N PRO A 407 -8.26 25.61 8.73
CA PRO A 407 -8.57 24.16 8.67
C PRO A 407 -8.45 23.42 10.01
N MET A 408 -7.68 23.94 10.95
CA MET A 408 -7.60 23.42 12.31
C MET A 408 -8.80 23.83 13.16
N ALA A 409 -9.24 25.09 13.04
CA ALA A 409 -10.43 25.59 13.73
C ALA A 409 -11.69 24.85 13.26
N ALA A 410 -11.78 24.53 11.97
CA ALA A 410 -12.87 23.72 11.42
C ALA A 410 -12.97 22.33 12.07
N VAL A 411 -11.83 21.62 12.27
CA VAL A 411 -11.82 20.32 12.93
C VAL A 411 -12.07 20.45 14.44
N ALA A 412 -11.60 21.55 15.06
CA ALA A 412 -11.88 21.84 16.47
C ALA A 412 -13.38 22.04 16.73
N ALA A 413 -14.10 22.68 15.81
CA ALA A 413 -15.54 22.96 15.90
C ALA A 413 -16.44 21.73 15.68
N LEU A 414 -15.92 20.61 15.13
CA LEU A 414 -16.69 19.36 15.04
C LEU A 414 -17.15 18.89 16.42
N THR A 415 -18.38 18.39 16.52
CA THR A 415 -18.90 17.84 17.79
C THR A 415 -18.24 16.51 18.13
N PRO A 416 -18.23 16.07 19.40
CA PRO A 416 -17.62 14.79 19.80
C PRO A 416 -18.19 13.58 19.08
N ASP A 417 -19.47 13.61 18.70
CA ASP A 417 -20.18 12.56 17.96
C ASP A 417 -19.99 12.64 16.45
N ALA A 418 -19.34 13.71 15.93
CA ALA A 418 -19.05 13.84 14.50
C ALA A 418 -18.19 12.67 14.02
N GLU A 419 -18.64 12.01 12.95
CA GLU A 419 -17.95 10.88 12.36
C GLU A 419 -16.66 11.31 11.66
N ILE A 420 -15.53 10.76 12.09
CA ILE A 420 -14.21 10.99 11.48
C ILE A 420 -13.83 9.85 10.52
N CYS A 421 -14.07 8.61 10.93
CA CYS A 421 -13.74 7.43 10.15
C CYS A 421 -15.02 6.63 9.81
N GLY A 422 -15.58 6.90 8.63
CA GLY A 422 -16.82 6.25 8.17
C GLY A 422 -16.68 4.75 7.96
N CYS A 423 -15.55 4.25 7.47
CA CYS A 423 -15.36 2.81 7.23
C CYS A 423 -15.23 1.98 8.53
N ASN A 424 -14.86 2.60 9.66
CA ASN A 424 -14.76 1.93 10.96
C ASN A 424 -15.72 2.51 12.02
N GLY A 425 -16.61 3.45 11.64
CA GLY A 425 -17.60 4.04 12.54
C GLY A 425 -16.99 4.74 13.75
N VAL A 426 -15.90 5.52 13.56
CA VAL A 426 -15.19 6.16 14.67
C VAL A 426 -15.45 7.67 14.67
N CYS A 427 -16.05 8.18 15.74
CA CYS A 427 -16.31 9.59 15.94
C CYS A 427 -15.12 10.34 16.55
N LYS A 428 -15.18 11.68 16.53
CA LYS A 428 -14.16 12.56 17.08
C LYS A 428 -13.91 12.27 18.57
N GLY A 429 -14.95 12.16 19.39
CA GLY A 429 -14.85 11.92 20.82
C GLY A 429 -14.05 10.65 21.12
N LYS A 430 -14.38 9.53 20.47
CA LYS A 430 -13.64 8.27 20.65
C LYS A 430 -12.14 8.39 20.36
N ILE A 431 -11.76 9.21 19.36
CA ILE A 431 -10.36 9.45 19.02
C ILE A 431 -9.70 10.34 20.10
N THR A 432 -10.32 11.47 20.45
CA THR A 432 -9.76 12.42 21.43
C THR A 432 -9.66 11.81 22.83
N ASP A 433 -10.67 11.04 23.25
CA ASP A 433 -10.67 10.35 24.54
C ASP A 433 -9.57 9.26 24.60
N ALA A 434 -9.39 8.51 23.50
CA ALA A 434 -8.31 7.54 23.42
C ALA A 434 -6.92 8.20 23.44
N ILE A 435 -6.75 9.34 22.75
CA ILE A 435 -5.52 10.13 22.79
C ILE A 435 -5.22 10.55 24.24
N ALA A 436 -6.20 11.10 24.93
CA ALA A 436 -6.04 11.59 26.31
C ALA A 436 -5.81 10.45 27.31
N ALA A 437 -6.65 9.41 27.28
CA ALA A 437 -6.63 8.34 28.28
C ALA A 437 -5.42 7.38 28.12
N LYS A 438 -4.94 7.17 26.90
CA LYS A 438 -3.84 6.22 26.59
C LYS A 438 -2.53 6.91 26.21
N GLY A 439 -2.50 8.24 26.17
CA GLY A 439 -1.30 9.01 25.80
C GLY A 439 -0.84 8.75 24.37
N LEU A 440 -1.78 8.54 23.41
CA LEU A 440 -1.45 8.23 22.02
C LEU A 440 -0.78 9.45 21.37
N ARG A 441 0.30 9.22 20.62
CA ARG A 441 1.12 10.31 20.06
C ARG A 441 1.33 10.22 18.55
N SER A 442 0.87 9.15 17.90
CA SER A 442 1.02 8.94 16.46
C SER A 442 -0.28 8.49 15.83
N ILE A 443 -0.36 8.64 14.49
CA ILE A 443 -1.48 8.09 13.70
C ILE A 443 -1.57 6.57 13.88
N ASP A 444 -0.43 5.87 13.95
CA ASP A 444 -0.40 4.42 14.11
C ASP A 444 -0.90 3.98 15.50
N ASP A 445 -0.62 4.75 16.54
CA ASP A 445 -1.22 4.52 17.87
C ASP A 445 -2.73 4.68 17.81
N VAL A 446 -3.23 5.75 17.18
CA VAL A 446 -4.67 5.98 17.02
C VAL A 446 -5.31 4.85 16.21
N ARG A 447 -4.68 4.39 15.14
CA ARG A 447 -5.12 3.23 14.35
C ARG A 447 -5.25 1.97 15.20
N ALA A 448 -4.21 1.67 15.97
CA ALA A 448 -4.16 0.47 16.79
C ALA A 448 -5.28 0.44 17.85
N HIS A 449 -5.58 1.59 18.46
CA HIS A 449 -6.49 1.68 19.60
C HIS A 449 -7.93 2.03 19.25
N THR A 450 -8.16 2.79 18.17
CA THR A 450 -9.50 3.27 17.79
C THR A 450 -10.00 2.69 16.49
N LYS A 451 -9.12 2.07 15.68
CA LYS A 451 -9.34 1.66 14.29
C LYS A 451 -9.58 2.83 13.32
N ALA A 452 -9.55 4.09 13.76
CA ALA A 452 -9.59 5.23 12.85
C ALA A 452 -8.39 5.21 11.91
N SER A 453 -8.61 5.44 10.62
CA SER A 453 -7.57 5.38 9.56
C SER A 453 -6.91 3.98 9.36
N ALA A 454 -7.50 2.90 9.90
CA ALA A 454 -6.93 1.56 9.80
C ALA A 454 -7.22 0.87 8.45
N SER A 455 -8.37 1.16 7.83
CA SER A 455 -8.81 0.54 6.58
C SER A 455 -8.50 1.43 5.35
N CYS A 456 -9.47 2.14 4.79
CA CYS A 456 -9.30 2.90 3.54
C CYS A 456 -8.34 4.10 3.61
N GLY A 457 -7.97 4.56 4.82
CA GLY A 457 -7.04 5.67 5.05
C GLY A 457 -7.56 7.08 4.71
N SER A 458 -8.79 7.21 4.21
CA SER A 458 -9.37 8.50 3.78
C SER A 458 -9.48 9.55 4.90
N CYS A 459 -9.55 9.12 6.16
CA CYS A 459 -9.63 10.02 7.31
C CYS A 459 -8.27 10.36 7.93
N THR A 460 -7.15 9.88 7.38
CA THR A 460 -5.81 10.08 7.96
C THR A 460 -5.52 11.55 8.26
N GLY A 461 -5.80 12.46 7.34
CA GLY A 461 -5.58 13.89 7.53
C GLY A 461 -6.46 14.52 8.63
N LEU A 462 -7.68 14.01 8.87
CA LEU A 462 -8.52 14.44 9.97
C LEU A 462 -8.00 13.91 11.32
N VAL A 463 -7.57 12.65 11.36
CA VAL A 463 -6.95 12.05 12.57
C VAL A 463 -5.68 12.80 12.96
N GLU A 464 -4.86 13.18 11.98
CA GLU A 464 -3.65 13.98 12.21
C GLU A 464 -3.97 15.33 12.82
N LYS A 465 -4.97 16.04 12.30
CA LYS A 465 -5.43 17.32 12.86
C LYS A 465 -5.97 17.17 14.29
N LEU A 466 -6.66 16.06 14.58
CA LEU A 466 -7.13 15.77 15.96
C LEU A 466 -5.96 15.50 16.91
N LEU A 467 -4.91 14.82 16.47
CA LEU A 467 -3.68 14.67 17.24
C LEU A 467 -3.02 16.03 17.54
N VAL A 468 -2.92 16.89 16.52
CA VAL A 468 -2.41 18.27 16.71
C VAL A 468 -3.26 19.04 17.73
N LEU A 469 -4.58 19.00 17.62
CA LEU A 469 -5.50 19.69 18.54
C LEU A 469 -5.43 19.15 19.98
N SER A 470 -5.28 17.84 20.12
CA SER A 470 -5.27 17.18 21.44
C SER A 470 -3.95 17.32 22.16
N LEU A 471 -2.83 17.41 21.46
CA LEU A 471 -1.47 17.39 22.03
C LEU A 471 -0.77 18.74 21.94
N GLY A 472 -1.30 19.71 21.17
CA GLY A 472 -0.69 21.03 20.97
C GLY A 472 0.77 20.91 20.50
N ASP A 473 1.67 21.67 21.12
CA ASP A 473 3.11 21.63 20.85
C ASP A 473 3.76 20.26 21.16
N GLY A 474 3.06 19.39 21.88
CA GLY A 474 3.48 18.01 22.15
C GLY A 474 3.31 17.06 20.95
N TYR A 475 2.49 17.43 19.95
CA TYR A 475 2.37 16.68 18.71
C TYR A 475 3.40 17.19 17.70
N LYS A 476 4.37 16.33 17.43
CA LYS A 476 5.24 16.52 16.27
C LYS A 476 4.68 15.62 15.15
N PRO A 477 4.27 16.16 14.01
CA PRO A 477 3.70 15.42 12.88
C PRO A 477 4.58 14.28 12.34
N ASN A 478 5.84 14.29 12.75
CA ASN A 478 6.80 13.21 12.60
C ASN A 478 7.24 12.80 14.02
N ALA A 479 6.38 12.19 14.81
CA ALA A 479 6.87 11.39 15.93
C ALA A 479 7.85 10.40 15.33
N VAL A 480 9.10 10.54 15.70
CA VAL A 480 10.25 9.82 15.17
C VAL A 480 9.91 8.34 15.17
N GLN A 481 9.63 7.77 13.98
CA GLN A 481 9.49 6.32 13.89
C GLN A 481 10.83 5.71 14.31
N PRO A 482 10.86 4.88 15.35
CA PRO A 482 12.08 4.21 15.74
C PRO A 482 12.66 3.47 14.53
N MET A 483 13.98 3.53 14.34
CA MET A 483 14.59 2.85 13.19
C MET A 483 14.42 1.31 13.24
N CYS A 484 14.15 0.76 14.44
CA CYS A 484 13.81 -0.65 14.65
C CYS A 484 13.27 -0.87 16.06
N GLY A 485 12.86 -2.10 16.40
CA GLY A 485 12.43 -2.45 17.77
C GLY A 485 13.52 -2.41 18.84
N CYS A 486 14.81 -2.27 18.48
CA CYS A 486 15.92 -2.24 19.42
C CYS A 486 16.21 -0.87 20.01
N THR A 487 15.53 0.19 19.57
CA THR A 487 15.71 1.56 20.03
C THR A 487 14.42 2.35 19.87
N ASP A 488 14.26 3.41 20.64
CA ASP A 488 13.15 4.39 20.48
C ASP A 488 13.57 5.58 19.60
N LEU A 489 14.84 5.62 19.14
CA LEU A 489 15.38 6.68 18.30
C LEU A 489 15.10 6.43 16.81
N GLY A 490 14.81 7.51 16.10
CA GLY A 490 14.70 7.50 14.65
C GLY A 490 16.03 7.68 13.92
N HIS A 491 16.01 7.47 12.61
CA HIS A 491 17.20 7.60 11.77
C HIS A 491 17.89 8.97 11.90
N ALA A 492 17.13 10.06 11.92
CA ALA A 492 17.67 11.41 12.01
C ALA A 492 18.31 11.69 13.37
N ASP A 493 17.68 11.23 14.47
CA ASP A 493 18.22 11.40 15.83
C ASP A 493 19.50 10.62 16.01
N VAL A 494 19.54 9.36 15.55
CA VAL A 494 20.74 8.52 15.63
C VAL A 494 21.89 9.19 14.89
N ARG A 495 21.68 9.68 13.64
CA ARG A 495 22.72 10.38 12.89
C ARG A 495 23.24 11.62 13.62
N ARG A 496 22.33 12.45 14.11
CA ARG A 496 22.70 13.65 14.89
C ARG A 496 23.52 13.29 16.13
N LEU A 497 23.11 12.26 16.86
CA LEU A 497 23.79 11.83 18.09
C LEU A 497 25.15 11.19 17.83
N ILE A 498 25.36 10.53 16.68
CA ILE A 498 26.67 10.03 16.24
C ILE A 498 27.70 11.17 16.21
N VAL A 499 27.31 12.33 15.67
CA VAL A 499 28.18 13.50 15.56
C VAL A 499 28.33 14.23 16.90
N VAL A 500 27.22 14.50 17.58
CA VAL A 500 27.20 15.27 18.83
C VAL A 500 27.97 14.56 19.95
N LYS A 501 27.90 13.24 20.04
CA LYS A 501 28.59 12.41 21.05
C LYS A 501 29.90 11.79 20.56
N PRO A 502 30.51 12.22 19.47
CA PRO A 502 31.54 11.62 18.61
C PRO A 502 31.68 10.11 18.75
N LEU A 503 30.58 9.40 18.42
CA LEU A 503 30.54 7.93 18.51
C LEU A 503 31.22 7.30 17.31
N LYS A 504 32.24 6.46 17.54
CA LYS A 504 33.10 5.90 16.47
C LYS A 504 33.10 4.36 16.42
N SER A 505 32.21 3.70 17.15
CA SER A 505 31.99 2.25 17.03
C SER A 505 30.53 1.87 17.31
N ILE A 506 30.04 0.82 16.67
CA ILE A 506 28.65 0.34 16.88
C ILE A 506 28.41 -0.10 18.32
N PRO A 507 29.31 -0.83 19.02
CA PRO A 507 29.11 -1.15 20.43
C PRO A 507 29.02 0.09 21.32
N GLN A 508 29.90 1.05 21.14
CA GLN A 508 29.87 2.32 21.88
C GLN A 508 28.56 3.05 21.63
N LEU A 509 28.09 3.14 20.37
CA LEU A 509 26.84 3.78 20.02
C LEU A 509 25.65 3.09 20.70
N MET A 510 25.59 1.76 20.67
CA MET A 510 24.49 1.02 21.30
C MET A 510 24.46 1.21 22.81
N GLN A 511 25.61 1.28 23.46
CA GLN A 511 25.73 1.55 24.89
C GLN A 511 25.32 2.98 25.24
N GLU A 512 25.89 3.98 24.57
CA GLU A 512 25.68 5.41 24.84
C GLU A 512 24.27 5.91 24.50
N LEU A 513 23.58 5.24 23.57
CA LEU A 513 22.23 5.57 23.16
C LEU A 513 21.17 4.59 23.71
N GLU A 514 21.54 3.82 24.71
CA GLU A 514 20.65 2.91 25.47
C GLU A 514 19.85 1.96 24.55
N TRP A 515 20.58 1.25 23.64
CA TRP A 515 19.93 0.23 22.80
C TRP A 515 19.34 -0.89 23.67
N LYS A 516 18.10 -1.30 23.40
CA LYS A 516 17.40 -2.37 24.14
C LYS A 516 18.06 -3.75 24.04
N THR A 517 19.00 -3.92 23.08
CA THR A 517 19.75 -5.15 22.85
C THR A 517 21.23 -4.83 22.63
N SER A 518 22.13 -5.63 23.15
CA SER A 518 23.58 -5.44 22.97
C SER A 518 24.10 -5.77 21.57
N CYS A 519 23.35 -6.55 20.79
CA CYS A 519 23.76 -7.00 19.45
C CYS A 519 23.03 -6.31 18.29
N GLY A 520 21.93 -5.59 18.57
CA GLY A 520 21.09 -5.00 17.54
C GLY A 520 20.30 -6.04 16.72
N CYS A 521 19.83 -5.64 15.54
CA CYS A 521 19.09 -6.52 14.62
C CYS A 521 19.51 -6.30 13.18
N ALA A 522 18.98 -7.13 12.25
CA ALA A 522 19.24 -7.04 10.82
C ALA A 522 18.78 -5.72 10.14
N LYS A 523 18.03 -4.85 10.85
CA LYS A 523 17.67 -3.50 10.38
C LYS A 523 18.65 -2.45 10.85
N CYS A 524 18.94 -2.39 12.18
CA CYS A 524 19.78 -1.33 12.73
C CYS A 524 21.29 -1.54 12.46
N ARG A 525 21.84 -2.75 12.58
CA ARG A 525 23.28 -2.93 12.37
C ARG A 525 23.79 -2.43 11.01
N PRO A 526 23.17 -2.81 9.86
CA PRO A 526 23.60 -2.29 8.56
C PRO A 526 23.42 -0.78 8.43
N ALA A 527 22.36 -0.23 9.04
CA ALA A 527 22.13 1.22 9.01
C ALA A 527 23.17 1.99 9.84
N LEU A 528 23.51 1.49 11.03
CA LEU A 528 24.53 2.08 11.90
C LEU A 528 25.90 2.03 11.24
N ASN A 529 26.27 0.88 10.65
CA ASN A 529 27.51 0.74 9.90
C ASN A 529 27.60 1.77 8.77
N TYR A 530 26.52 1.94 7.99
CA TYR A 530 26.46 2.94 6.96
C TYR A 530 26.58 4.38 7.51
N TYR A 531 25.90 4.72 8.60
CA TYR A 531 25.96 6.08 9.18
C TYR A 531 27.35 6.39 9.72
N MET A 532 28.01 5.41 10.34
CA MET A 532 29.38 5.59 10.84
C MET A 532 30.38 5.82 9.69
N ILE A 533 30.26 5.09 8.57
CA ILE A 533 31.09 5.29 7.37
C ILE A 533 30.84 6.69 6.78
N ALA A 534 29.59 7.14 6.77
CA ALA A 534 29.23 8.43 6.18
C ALA A 534 29.69 9.62 7.02
N GLU A 535 29.66 9.52 8.37
CA GLU A 535 29.99 10.61 9.29
C GLU A 535 31.47 10.65 9.65
N TRP A 536 32.14 9.49 9.71
CA TRP A 536 33.55 9.34 10.10
C TRP A 536 34.38 8.65 9.04
N PRO A 537 34.45 9.16 7.78
CA PRO A 537 35.28 8.57 6.76
C PRO A 537 36.78 8.61 7.21
N GLY A 538 37.45 7.48 7.13
CA GLY A 538 38.85 7.33 7.57
C GLY A 538 39.08 7.12 9.09
N GLU A 539 38.08 7.36 9.94
CA GLU A 539 38.19 7.12 11.37
C GLU A 539 37.36 5.89 11.84
N TYR A 540 36.30 5.56 11.14
CA TYR A 540 35.49 4.37 11.41
C TYR A 540 35.96 3.19 10.55
N VAL A 541 36.13 2.04 11.18
CA VAL A 541 36.44 0.79 10.49
C VAL A 541 35.14 0.09 10.12
N ASP A 542 34.94 -0.12 8.81
CA ASP A 542 33.77 -0.79 8.26
C ASP A 542 33.54 -2.18 8.92
N ASP A 543 32.40 -2.36 9.57
CA ASP A 543 31.99 -3.66 10.14
C ASP A 543 31.37 -4.54 9.06
N ASN A 544 32.20 -5.33 8.39
CA ASN A 544 31.76 -6.24 7.33
C ASN A 544 30.64 -7.19 7.76
N GLN A 545 30.63 -7.65 9.01
CA GLN A 545 29.59 -8.53 9.55
C GLN A 545 28.22 -7.84 9.72
N SER A 546 28.19 -6.51 9.77
CA SER A 546 26.95 -5.72 9.76
C SER A 546 26.38 -5.46 8.36
N ARG A 547 27.02 -5.96 7.30
CA ARG A 547 26.53 -5.85 5.93
C ARG A 547 25.64 -7.01 5.53
N PHE A 548 24.81 -6.81 4.52
CA PHE A 548 24.04 -7.90 3.90
C PHE A 548 24.96 -8.90 3.21
N ILE A 549 24.53 -10.14 3.11
CA ILE A 549 25.31 -11.25 2.54
C ILE A 549 25.91 -10.90 1.17
N ASN A 550 25.15 -10.32 0.25
CA ASN A 550 25.65 -9.94 -1.06
C ASN A 550 26.79 -8.89 -1.00
N GLU A 551 26.73 -7.98 -0.01
CA GLU A 551 27.75 -6.95 0.20
C GLU A 551 29.01 -7.55 0.85
N ARG A 552 28.88 -8.58 1.68
CA ARG A 552 30.02 -9.30 2.28
C ARG A 552 30.76 -10.15 1.27
N VAL A 553 30.00 -10.89 0.46
CA VAL A 553 30.57 -11.80 -0.55
C VAL A 553 30.87 -11.12 -1.90
N HIS A 554 30.56 -9.83 -2.03
CA HIS A 554 30.79 -9.02 -3.23
C HIS A 554 30.26 -9.64 -4.54
N ALA A 555 29.15 -10.38 -4.42
CA ALA A 555 28.43 -11.02 -5.53
C ALA A 555 26.94 -11.13 -5.16
N ASN A 556 26.04 -11.29 -6.14
CA ASN A 556 24.61 -11.46 -5.84
C ASN A 556 24.27 -12.94 -5.73
N ILE A 557 23.73 -13.37 -4.58
CA ILE A 557 23.20 -14.73 -4.40
C ILE A 557 22.00 -14.96 -5.32
N GLN A 558 21.94 -16.14 -5.94
CA GLN A 558 20.89 -16.57 -6.83
C GLN A 558 19.97 -17.59 -6.15
N LYS A 559 18.85 -17.92 -6.79
CA LYS A 559 17.80 -18.79 -6.22
C LYS A 559 18.30 -20.20 -5.88
N ASP A 560 19.26 -20.70 -6.63
CA ASP A 560 19.87 -22.03 -6.48
C ASP A 560 21.07 -22.05 -5.53
N GLY A 561 21.38 -20.90 -4.90
CA GLY A 561 22.52 -20.77 -4.00
C GLY A 561 23.85 -20.44 -4.68
N THR A 562 23.89 -20.38 -6.01
CA THR A 562 25.05 -19.88 -6.76
C THR A 562 25.09 -18.34 -6.73
N TYR A 563 26.05 -17.74 -7.37
CA TYR A 563 26.26 -16.30 -7.36
C TYR A 563 26.36 -15.74 -8.79
N SER A 564 25.96 -14.46 -8.93
CA SER A 564 26.21 -13.70 -10.14
C SER A 564 27.39 -12.76 -9.95
N VAL A 565 28.27 -12.72 -10.94
CA VAL A 565 29.48 -11.87 -10.99
C VAL A 565 29.33 -10.86 -12.11
N VAL A 566 29.45 -9.57 -11.76
CA VAL A 566 29.23 -8.47 -12.71
C VAL A 566 30.50 -7.61 -12.76
N PRO A 567 31.34 -7.74 -13.77
CA PRO A 567 32.48 -6.86 -13.98
C PRO A 567 32.04 -5.43 -14.27
N ARG A 568 32.87 -4.45 -13.92
CA ARG A 568 32.66 -3.05 -14.24
C ARG A 568 32.89 -2.80 -15.72
N MET A 569 31.95 -2.12 -16.34
CA MET A 569 32.06 -1.57 -17.69
C MET A 569 31.83 -0.08 -17.59
N TRP A 570 32.93 0.70 -17.66
CA TRP A 570 32.90 2.14 -17.45
C TRP A 570 32.05 2.84 -18.52
N GLY A 571 30.97 3.54 -18.12
CA GLY A 571 30.02 4.16 -19.03
C GLY A 571 29.31 3.18 -19.98
N GLY A 572 29.35 1.88 -19.69
CA GLY A 572 28.81 0.82 -20.55
C GLY A 572 29.76 0.43 -21.71
N MET A 573 30.97 0.97 -21.75
CA MET A 573 31.99 0.65 -22.76
C MET A 573 32.78 -0.62 -22.39
N THR A 574 33.17 -1.38 -23.38
CA THR A 574 34.03 -2.56 -23.23
C THR A 574 34.96 -2.70 -24.45
N SER A 575 35.94 -3.58 -24.34
CA SER A 575 36.91 -3.86 -25.39
C SER A 575 36.88 -5.31 -25.85
N ALA A 576 37.38 -5.60 -27.03
CA ALA A 576 37.53 -6.98 -27.51
C ALA A 576 38.40 -7.83 -26.57
N LYS A 577 39.36 -7.23 -25.87
CA LYS A 577 40.21 -7.92 -24.87
C LYS A 577 39.37 -8.33 -23.68
N GLU A 578 38.57 -7.42 -23.11
CA GLU A 578 37.68 -7.69 -21.95
C GLU A 578 36.60 -8.71 -22.29
N LEU A 579 36.00 -8.64 -23.49
CA LEU A 579 35.02 -9.60 -23.94
C LEU A 579 35.61 -11.02 -24.06
N ARG A 580 36.84 -11.16 -24.55
CA ARG A 580 37.54 -12.46 -24.57
C ARG A 580 37.81 -12.96 -23.16
N ALA A 581 38.30 -12.11 -22.27
CA ALA A 581 38.53 -12.49 -20.87
C ALA A 581 37.26 -12.98 -20.16
N ILE A 582 36.12 -12.33 -20.39
CA ILE A 582 34.83 -12.80 -19.86
C ILE A 582 34.47 -14.18 -20.43
N ALA A 583 34.68 -14.41 -21.74
CA ALA A 583 34.41 -15.69 -22.36
C ALA A 583 35.33 -16.79 -21.82
N ASP A 584 36.65 -16.50 -21.74
CA ASP A 584 37.64 -17.43 -21.20
C ASP A 584 37.33 -17.83 -19.75
N VAL A 585 36.92 -16.88 -18.91
CA VAL A 585 36.49 -17.13 -17.53
C VAL A 585 35.23 -17.98 -17.51
N ALA A 586 34.25 -17.69 -18.38
CA ALA A 586 33.02 -18.46 -18.44
C ALA A 586 33.28 -19.92 -18.83
N ASP A 587 34.17 -20.17 -19.79
CA ASP A 587 34.56 -21.50 -20.21
C ASP A 587 35.39 -22.24 -19.12
N LYS A 588 36.36 -21.56 -18.53
CA LYS A 588 37.25 -22.14 -17.50
C LYS A 588 36.48 -22.63 -16.27
N PHE A 589 35.51 -21.88 -15.83
CA PHE A 589 34.70 -22.19 -14.62
C PHE A 589 33.36 -22.84 -14.94
N ALA A 590 33.13 -23.22 -16.20
CA ALA A 590 31.87 -23.82 -16.68
C ALA A 590 30.63 -23.02 -16.23
N ILE A 591 30.71 -21.69 -16.37
CA ILE A 591 29.64 -20.79 -16.00
C ILE A 591 28.45 -20.99 -16.94
N PRO A 592 27.27 -21.39 -16.45
CA PRO A 592 26.17 -21.87 -17.29
C PRO A 592 25.52 -20.79 -18.15
N ALA A 593 25.64 -19.51 -17.78
CA ALA A 593 25.03 -18.43 -18.55
C ALA A 593 25.75 -17.09 -18.40
N VAL A 594 25.88 -16.38 -19.51
CA VAL A 594 26.40 -14.99 -19.56
C VAL A 594 25.29 -14.10 -20.13
N LYS A 595 24.96 -13.01 -19.44
CA LYS A 595 23.81 -12.16 -19.79
C LYS A 595 24.18 -10.69 -19.91
N VAL A 596 23.83 -10.07 -21.03
CA VAL A 596 23.86 -8.60 -21.19
C VAL A 596 22.70 -8.02 -20.40
N THR A 597 22.97 -7.07 -19.51
CA THR A 597 21.97 -6.45 -18.62
C THR A 597 21.50 -5.10 -19.15
N GLY A 598 20.31 -4.67 -18.72
CA GLY A 598 19.78 -3.32 -19.04
C GLY A 598 20.60 -2.16 -18.45
N GLY A 599 21.58 -2.44 -17.57
CA GLY A 599 22.54 -1.47 -17.03
C GLY A 599 23.83 -1.37 -17.83
N GLN A 600 23.85 -1.88 -19.07
CA GLN A 600 25.03 -1.90 -19.94
C GLN A 600 26.23 -2.62 -19.31
N ARG A 601 25.97 -3.79 -18.70
CA ARG A 601 27.02 -4.66 -18.11
C ARG A 601 26.76 -6.10 -18.50
N ILE A 602 27.78 -6.93 -18.39
CA ILE A 602 27.69 -8.37 -18.57
C ILE A 602 27.63 -9.01 -17.19
N ASP A 603 26.76 -10.00 -17.03
CA ASP A 603 26.51 -10.73 -15.79
C ASP A 603 26.83 -12.22 -16.01
N LEU A 604 27.75 -12.75 -15.24
CA LEU A 604 28.11 -14.18 -15.24
C LEU A 604 27.24 -14.88 -14.18
N LEU A 605 26.34 -15.74 -14.61
CA LEU A 605 25.32 -16.38 -13.78
C LEU A 605 25.70 -17.83 -13.46
N GLY A 606 25.49 -18.27 -12.22
CA GLY A 606 25.69 -19.65 -11.79
C GLY A 606 27.09 -19.94 -11.25
N VAL A 607 27.83 -18.91 -10.80
CA VAL A 607 29.15 -19.07 -10.21
C VAL A 607 29.05 -19.70 -8.82
N LYS A 608 29.78 -20.74 -8.53
CA LYS A 608 29.83 -21.34 -7.19
C LYS A 608 30.57 -20.41 -6.22
N LYS A 609 30.20 -20.47 -4.95
CA LYS A 609 30.74 -19.58 -3.91
C LYS A 609 32.25 -19.75 -3.78
N GLU A 610 32.72 -20.99 -3.77
CA GLU A 610 34.14 -21.36 -3.66
C GLU A 610 34.97 -20.93 -4.86
N ASP A 611 34.38 -20.76 -6.05
CA ASP A 611 35.07 -20.37 -7.26
C ASP A 611 35.20 -18.82 -7.37
N LEU A 612 34.45 -18.05 -6.57
CA LEU A 612 34.44 -16.59 -6.67
C LEU A 612 35.83 -15.93 -6.63
N PRO A 613 36.74 -16.25 -5.68
CA PRO A 613 38.07 -15.65 -5.65
C PRO A 613 38.90 -15.94 -6.91
N ALA A 614 38.81 -17.14 -7.47
CA ALA A 614 39.53 -17.53 -8.67
C ALA A 614 38.95 -16.83 -9.92
N VAL A 615 37.65 -16.73 -10.03
CA VAL A 615 36.95 -15.96 -11.08
C VAL A 615 37.36 -14.49 -11.05
N TRP A 616 37.43 -13.89 -9.87
CA TRP A 616 37.86 -12.49 -9.72
C TRP A 616 39.33 -12.31 -10.03
N SER A 617 40.19 -13.27 -9.69
CA SER A 617 41.61 -13.22 -10.02
C SER A 617 41.83 -13.15 -11.53
N ASP A 618 41.12 -13.98 -12.30
CA ASP A 618 41.24 -13.96 -13.77
C ASP A 618 40.69 -12.66 -14.38
N LEU A 619 39.52 -12.14 -13.84
CA LEU A 619 38.96 -10.87 -14.28
C LEU A 619 39.89 -9.67 -13.93
N ASN A 620 40.46 -9.65 -12.72
CA ASN A 620 41.40 -8.63 -12.29
C ASN A 620 42.68 -8.64 -13.19
N ALA A 621 43.21 -9.83 -13.54
CA ALA A 621 44.35 -9.96 -14.45
C ALA A 621 44.06 -9.39 -15.84
N ALA A 622 42.82 -9.36 -16.29
CA ALA A 622 42.38 -8.71 -17.51
C ALA A 622 42.16 -7.18 -17.34
N GLY A 623 42.33 -6.63 -16.15
CA GLY A 623 42.11 -5.22 -15.82
C GLY A 623 40.69 -4.85 -15.43
N MET A 624 39.80 -5.84 -15.20
CA MET A 624 38.42 -5.61 -14.76
C MET A 624 38.36 -5.56 -13.24
N VAL A 625 37.42 -4.76 -12.72
CA VAL A 625 37.15 -4.57 -11.30
C VAL A 625 35.70 -4.87 -10.97
N SER A 626 35.34 -4.92 -9.69
CA SER A 626 33.98 -5.17 -9.25
C SER A 626 33.00 -4.14 -9.82
N GLY A 627 31.94 -4.61 -10.45
CA GLY A 627 30.81 -3.81 -10.89
C GLY A 627 29.93 -3.31 -9.75
N ALA A 628 30.19 -3.70 -8.50
CA ALA A 628 29.44 -3.31 -7.30
C ALA A 628 27.91 -3.44 -7.46
N ALA A 629 27.46 -4.44 -8.22
CA ALA A 629 26.04 -4.65 -8.55
C ALA A 629 25.16 -4.97 -7.33
N TYR A 630 25.77 -5.37 -6.24
CA TYR A 630 25.19 -5.70 -4.94
C TYR A 630 25.17 -4.50 -3.98
N ALA A 631 26.02 -3.48 -4.17
CA ALA A 631 26.31 -2.44 -3.18
C ALA A 631 25.20 -1.40 -3.02
N LYS A 632 25.18 -0.75 -1.86
CA LYS A 632 24.48 0.51 -1.61
C LYS A 632 25.43 1.66 -1.98
N GLY A 633 25.46 1.99 -3.25
CA GLY A 633 26.36 2.95 -3.86
C GLY A 633 26.05 3.15 -5.33
N LEU A 634 26.96 3.78 -6.07
CA LEU A 634 26.82 3.90 -7.52
C LEU A 634 26.90 2.52 -8.17
N ARG A 635 25.79 2.11 -8.81
CA ARG A 635 25.70 0.81 -9.50
C ARG A 635 26.24 0.85 -10.92
N THR A 636 25.89 1.90 -11.66
CA THR A 636 26.25 2.07 -13.07
C THR A 636 26.00 3.51 -13.49
N VAL A 637 26.77 3.99 -14.46
CA VAL A 637 26.43 5.16 -15.28
C VAL A 637 26.11 4.64 -16.68
N LYS A 638 24.84 4.70 -17.07
CA LYS A 638 24.38 4.32 -18.40
C LYS A 638 24.63 5.49 -19.36
N THR A 639 25.26 5.25 -20.51
CA THR A 639 25.46 6.27 -21.52
C THR A 639 24.81 5.90 -22.85
N CYS A 640 24.61 6.86 -23.71
CA CYS A 640 24.46 6.63 -25.13
C CYS A 640 25.80 6.94 -25.84
N VAL A 641 25.87 6.74 -27.13
CA VAL A 641 27.14 6.84 -27.87
C VAL A 641 27.64 8.30 -28.05
N GLY A 642 26.90 9.31 -27.63
CA GLY A 642 27.31 10.72 -27.60
C GLY A 642 27.61 11.34 -28.94
N SER A 643 28.25 12.51 -28.89
CA SER A 643 28.68 13.28 -30.10
C SER A 643 29.70 12.54 -30.95
N ASP A 644 30.49 11.66 -30.36
CA ASP A 644 31.57 10.96 -31.09
C ASP A 644 31.00 10.03 -32.17
N TRP A 645 29.82 9.43 -31.94
CA TRP A 645 29.28 8.41 -32.85
C TRP A 645 27.87 8.70 -33.34
N CYS A 646 27.17 9.65 -32.70
CA CYS A 646 25.80 9.95 -33.05
C CYS A 646 25.69 11.32 -33.72
N ARG A 647 25.17 11.38 -34.97
CA ARG A 647 24.94 12.62 -35.69
C ARG A 647 24.03 13.64 -34.99
N PHE A 648 23.28 13.20 -33.96
CA PHE A 648 22.39 14.05 -33.17
C PHE A 648 22.94 14.33 -31.77
N GLY A 649 24.11 13.80 -31.44
CA GLY A 649 24.76 14.07 -30.15
C GLY A 649 25.21 15.53 -30.08
N THR A 650 24.82 16.19 -28.98
CA THR A 650 25.24 17.59 -28.74
C THR A 650 26.52 17.64 -27.94
N GLN A 651 26.75 16.67 -27.03
CA GLN A 651 27.94 16.59 -26.17
C GLN A 651 28.44 15.14 -26.06
N ASP A 652 29.65 14.95 -25.54
CA ASP A 652 30.23 13.64 -25.23
C ASP A 652 29.65 13.03 -23.98
N SER A 653 28.53 12.30 -24.13
CA SER A 653 27.88 11.58 -23.02
C SER A 653 28.67 10.39 -22.52
N THR A 654 29.51 9.78 -23.37
CA THR A 654 30.33 8.61 -23.00
C THR A 654 31.48 9.04 -22.10
N GLY A 655 32.26 10.07 -22.50
CA GLY A 655 33.35 10.62 -21.71
C GLY A 655 32.90 11.15 -20.36
N LEU A 656 31.83 11.97 -20.32
CA LEU A 656 31.26 12.46 -19.07
C LEU A 656 30.74 11.29 -18.18
N GLY A 657 30.09 10.30 -18.77
CA GLY A 657 29.59 9.15 -18.03
C GLY A 657 30.71 8.30 -17.40
N ILE A 658 31.79 8.05 -18.13
CA ILE A 658 33.00 7.37 -17.65
C ILE A 658 33.66 8.18 -16.53
N ARG A 659 33.78 9.48 -16.69
CA ARG A 659 34.34 10.40 -15.69
C ARG A 659 33.56 10.36 -14.39
N LEU A 660 32.24 10.50 -14.46
CA LEU A 660 31.34 10.40 -13.30
C LEU A 660 31.41 9.02 -12.62
N GLU A 661 31.42 7.95 -13.40
CA GLU A 661 31.48 6.59 -12.86
C GLU A 661 32.79 6.32 -12.13
N LYS A 662 33.94 6.73 -12.70
CA LYS A 662 35.24 6.60 -12.05
C LYS A 662 35.35 7.45 -10.80
N PHE A 663 34.85 8.70 -10.84
CA PHE A 663 34.90 9.61 -9.69
C PHE A 663 34.04 9.16 -8.52
N MET A 664 32.89 8.55 -8.79
CA MET A 664 31.93 8.13 -7.75
C MET A 664 32.04 6.65 -7.36
N TRP A 665 32.87 5.86 -8.06
CA TRP A 665 33.02 4.43 -7.77
C TRP A 665 33.54 4.21 -6.35
N GLY A 666 33.05 3.14 -5.69
CA GLY A 666 33.42 2.81 -4.31
C GLY A 666 32.75 3.67 -3.24
N SER A 667 31.99 4.73 -3.61
CA SER A 667 31.24 5.54 -2.65
C SER A 667 30.06 4.73 -2.06
N TRP A 668 29.84 4.89 -0.76
CA TRP A 668 28.67 4.36 -0.08
C TRP A 668 27.55 5.39 -0.01
N THR A 669 26.32 4.96 -0.30
CA THR A 669 25.11 5.80 -0.25
C THR A 669 24.00 5.10 0.55
N PRO A 670 22.95 5.79 1.03
CA PRO A 670 21.87 5.17 1.78
C PRO A 670 21.21 4.00 1.08
N SER A 671 21.08 4.07 -0.23
CA SER A 671 20.56 3.03 -1.11
C SER A 671 21.30 3.04 -2.44
N LYS A 672 21.05 2.05 -3.30
CA LYS A 672 21.66 2.01 -4.65
C LYS A 672 21.38 3.30 -5.43
N VAL A 673 22.36 3.79 -6.17
CA VAL A 673 22.26 4.93 -7.09
C VAL A 673 22.47 4.43 -8.52
N LYS A 674 21.58 4.83 -9.42
CA LYS A 674 21.68 4.63 -10.85
C LYS A 674 21.77 5.99 -11.52
N LEU A 675 22.77 6.20 -12.36
CA LEU A 675 22.96 7.41 -13.11
C LEU A 675 22.90 7.11 -14.62
N ALA A 676 22.51 8.10 -15.41
CA ALA A 676 22.62 8.02 -16.86
C ALA A 676 22.94 9.38 -17.47
N VAL A 677 23.69 9.35 -18.58
CA VAL A 677 24.04 10.52 -19.37
C VAL A 677 23.59 10.30 -20.82
N SER A 678 22.66 11.13 -21.28
CA SER A 678 22.17 11.12 -22.66
C SER A 678 22.77 12.26 -23.44
N GLY A 679 23.40 11.96 -24.57
CA GLY A 679 24.13 12.92 -25.41
C GLY A 679 23.26 13.92 -26.17
N CYS A 680 21.93 13.90 -26.00
CA CYS A 680 20.99 14.88 -26.55
C CYS A 680 19.58 14.67 -25.92
N PRO A 681 18.62 15.60 -26.16
CA PRO A 681 17.26 15.51 -25.63
C PRO A 681 16.43 14.29 -26.05
N ARG A 682 16.89 13.47 -27.01
CA ARG A 682 16.25 12.19 -27.35
C ARG A 682 16.32 11.14 -26.24
N ASN A 683 17.16 11.36 -25.25
CA ASN A 683 17.20 10.58 -24.01
C ASN A 683 17.43 9.06 -24.19
N CYS A 684 18.28 8.68 -25.13
CA CYS A 684 18.54 7.25 -25.45
C CYS A 684 19.14 6.45 -24.27
N ALA A 685 19.82 7.09 -23.32
CA ALA A 685 20.30 6.46 -22.10
C ALA A 685 19.24 6.38 -20.98
N GLU A 686 18.01 6.85 -21.21
CA GLU A 686 16.88 6.86 -20.24
C GLU A 686 17.23 7.68 -18.98
N ALA A 687 17.88 8.81 -19.13
CA ALA A 687 18.30 9.67 -18.03
C ALA A 687 17.09 10.15 -17.17
N THR A 688 15.94 10.39 -17.80
CA THR A 688 14.72 10.88 -17.13
C THR A 688 13.96 9.86 -16.29
N CYS A 689 14.52 8.67 -16.07
CA CYS A 689 13.95 7.66 -15.15
C CYS A 689 15.02 7.05 -14.22
N LYS A 690 16.13 7.74 -14.01
CA LYS A 690 17.20 7.30 -13.11
C LYS A 690 17.18 8.11 -11.80
N ASP A 691 17.93 7.66 -10.81
CA ASP A 691 18.09 8.40 -9.55
C ASP A 691 18.69 9.78 -9.80
N ILE A 692 19.67 9.85 -10.73
CA ILE A 692 20.29 11.07 -11.27
C ILE A 692 20.40 10.89 -12.79
N GLY A 693 20.07 11.92 -13.56
CA GLY A 693 20.11 11.93 -14.99
C GLY A 693 20.80 13.18 -15.52
N VAL A 694 21.52 13.06 -16.63
CA VAL A 694 22.08 14.19 -17.37
C VAL A 694 21.60 14.13 -18.80
N ILE A 695 21.06 15.24 -19.28
CA ILE A 695 20.69 15.43 -20.69
C ILE A 695 21.58 16.49 -21.27
N CYS A 696 22.42 16.11 -22.24
CA CYS A 696 23.25 17.03 -22.97
C CYS A 696 22.39 17.87 -23.92
N VAL A 697 22.66 19.19 -23.94
CA VAL A 697 22.04 20.15 -24.82
C VAL A 697 23.15 21.03 -25.46
N ASP A 698 22.83 21.84 -26.47
CA ASP A 698 23.83 22.65 -27.15
C ASP A 698 24.54 23.66 -26.22
N SER A 699 23.83 24.17 -25.21
CA SER A 699 24.33 25.13 -24.23
C SER A 699 25.03 24.49 -23.02
N GLY A 700 25.07 23.15 -22.89
CA GLY A 700 25.63 22.46 -21.72
C GLY A 700 24.86 21.22 -21.30
N PHE A 701 24.45 21.14 -20.02
CA PHE A 701 23.92 19.93 -19.41
C PHE A 701 22.72 20.22 -18.51
N ASP A 702 21.60 19.63 -18.80
CA ASP A 702 20.43 19.64 -17.91
C ASP A 702 20.56 18.49 -16.90
N ILE A 703 20.62 18.82 -15.62
CA ILE A 703 20.75 17.85 -14.54
C ILE A 703 19.36 17.51 -14.01
N HIS A 704 19.05 16.24 -13.98
CA HIS A 704 17.80 15.65 -13.52
C HIS A 704 18.03 14.77 -12.27
N PHE A 705 17.03 14.66 -11.40
CA PHE A 705 17.12 13.79 -10.22
C PHE A 705 15.76 13.24 -9.77
N ALA A 706 15.78 12.33 -8.80
CA ALA A 706 14.59 11.75 -8.16
C ALA A 706 13.68 10.91 -9.07
N GLY A 707 14.23 10.32 -10.14
CA GLY A 707 13.53 9.34 -10.95
C GLY A 707 13.59 7.92 -10.37
N ALA A 708 12.71 7.06 -10.85
CA ALA A 708 12.68 5.64 -10.51
C ALA A 708 12.10 4.81 -11.67
N ALA A 709 12.69 3.66 -11.92
CA ALA A 709 12.14 2.62 -12.80
C ALA A 709 12.36 1.26 -12.12
N GLY A 710 11.37 0.77 -11.43
CA GLY A 710 11.41 -0.46 -10.64
C GLY A 710 10.03 -0.77 -10.08
N LEU A 711 9.91 -1.03 -8.78
CA LEU A 711 8.62 -1.17 -8.09
C LEU A 711 7.77 0.10 -8.21
N ASP A 712 8.44 1.26 -8.08
CA ASP A 712 7.83 2.55 -8.37
C ASP A 712 8.34 3.05 -9.72
N ILE A 713 7.47 3.60 -10.54
CA ILE A 713 7.81 4.27 -11.80
C ILE A 713 7.58 5.75 -11.61
N LYS A 714 8.66 6.54 -11.73
CA LYS A 714 8.61 7.99 -11.60
C LYS A 714 9.58 8.65 -12.56
N GLY A 715 9.11 9.64 -13.33
CA GLY A 715 9.97 10.55 -14.07
C GLY A 715 10.84 11.40 -13.13
N THR A 716 11.97 11.87 -13.61
CA THR A 716 12.84 12.77 -12.87
C THR A 716 12.27 14.18 -12.77
N GLU A 717 12.72 14.91 -11.77
CA GLU A 717 12.56 16.36 -11.66
C GLU A 717 13.82 17.04 -12.21
N VAL A 718 13.67 18.17 -12.86
CA VAL A 718 14.82 19.00 -13.31
C VAL A 718 15.44 19.66 -12.09
N LEU A 719 16.71 19.40 -11.84
CA LEU A 719 17.49 20.07 -10.80
C LEU A 719 17.88 21.47 -11.26
N GLY A 720 18.53 21.57 -12.42
CA GLY A 720 18.96 22.80 -13.06
C GLY A 720 19.83 22.57 -14.30
N HIS A 721 20.30 23.63 -14.88
CA HIS A 721 21.21 23.66 -16.03
C HIS A 721 22.61 24.07 -15.60
N VAL A 722 23.64 23.54 -16.25
CA VAL A 722 25.06 23.91 -16.08
C VAL A 722 25.77 23.96 -17.43
N ASP A 723 26.76 24.85 -17.58
CA ASP A 723 27.39 25.15 -18.86
C ASP A 723 28.59 24.23 -19.18
N SER A 724 29.16 23.55 -18.18
CA SER A 724 30.39 22.75 -18.34
C SER A 724 30.32 21.37 -17.70
N GLU A 725 31.14 20.43 -18.20
CA GLU A 725 31.30 19.11 -17.59
C GLU A 725 31.80 19.17 -16.14
N ASP A 726 32.71 20.09 -15.85
CA ASP A 726 33.26 20.25 -14.49
C ASP A 726 32.18 20.64 -13.52
N GLU A 727 31.30 21.58 -13.91
CA GLU A 727 30.17 21.98 -13.09
C GLU A 727 29.14 20.86 -12.97
N ALA A 728 28.90 20.08 -14.02
CA ALA A 728 28.02 18.90 -13.95
C ALA A 728 28.55 17.86 -12.94
N VAL A 729 29.83 17.58 -12.93
CA VAL A 729 30.49 16.70 -11.95
C VAL A 729 30.37 17.27 -10.54
N GLU A 730 30.62 18.57 -10.34
CA GLU A 730 30.46 19.23 -9.03
C GLU A 730 29.03 19.11 -8.50
N VAL A 731 28.03 19.47 -9.32
CA VAL A 731 26.59 19.42 -8.95
C VAL A 731 26.14 18.01 -8.58
N ILE A 732 26.54 17.00 -9.38
CA ILE A 732 26.15 15.60 -9.15
C ILE A 732 26.80 15.05 -7.89
N ALA A 733 28.06 15.35 -7.66
CA ALA A 733 28.78 14.95 -6.46
C ALA A 733 28.22 15.64 -5.21
N ALA A 734 27.95 16.94 -5.28
CA ALA A 734 27.32 17.71 -4.19
C ALA A 734 25.93 17.19 -3.86
N LEU A 735 25.08 16.90 -4.86
CA LEU A 735 23.77 16.28 -4.69
C LEU A 735 23.89 14.90 -4.01
N THR A 736 24.87 14.10 -4.44
CA THR A 736 25.09 12.77 -3.85
C THR A 736 25.56 12.88 -2.40
N GLN A 737 26.41 13.86 -2.08
CA GLN A 737 26.84 14.09 -0.70
C GLN A 737 25.67 14.57 0.18
N LEU A 738 24.87 15.51 -0.30
CA LEU A 738 23.65 15.93 0.41
C LEU A 738 22.72 14.75 0.69
N TYR A 739 22.54 13.85 -0.27
CA TYR A 739 21.79 12.61 -0.09
C TYR A 739 22.48 11.66 0.91
N ARG A 740 23.79 11.52 0.90
CA ARG A 740 24.56 10.71 1.88
C ARG A 740 24.35 11.22 3.31
N GLU A 741 24.31 12.54 3.50
CA GLU A 741 24.18 13.19 4.80
C GLU A 741 22.73 13.21 5.33
N GLN A 742 21.71 13.16 4.46
CA GLN A 742 20.30 13.32 4.87
C GLN A 742 19.42 12.09 4.62
N GLY A 743 19.86 11.18 3.74
CA GLY A 743 19.08 9.99 3.40
C GLY A 743 19.05 8.99 4.54
N HIS A 744 17.89 8.38 4.78
CA HIS A 744 17.77 7.25 5.68
C HIS A 744 18.28 5.97 5.00
N TYR A 745 18.87 5.05 5.76
CA TYR A 745 19.35 3.79 5.19
C TYR A 745 18.22 3.03 4.49
N LEU A 746 18.47 2.56 3.27
CA LEU A 746 17.54 1.97 2.28
C LEU A 746 16.54 2.96 1.65
N GLU A 747 16.57 4.23 2.01
CA GLU A 747 15.73 5.24 1.34
C GLU A 747 16.31 5.60 -0.02
N ARG A 748 15.53 5.48 -1.11
CA ARG A 748 15.92 5.86 -2.47
C ARG A 748 15.88 7.38 -2.65
N ILE A 749 16.65 7.92 -3.60
CA ILE A 749 16.73 9.38 -3.88
C ILE A 749 15.34 10.00 -4.09
N TYR A 750 14.42 9.36 -4.82
CA TYR A 750 13.07 9.91 -5.04
C TYR A 750 12.20 9.97 -3.76
N LYS A 751 12.39 9.04 -2.80
CA LYS A 751 11.72 9.08 -1.49
C LYS A 751 12.32 10.14 -0.58
N TRP A 752 13.66 10.20 -0.53
CA TRP A 752 14.39 11.25 0.18
C TRP A 752 14.02 12.65 -0.34
N ALA A 753 14.03 12.86 -1.65
CA ALA A 753 13.68 14.13 -2.27
C ALA A 753 12.22 14.56 -1.93
N LYS A 754 11.28 13.61 -1.91
CA LYS A 754 9.90 13.87 -1.47
C LYS A 754 9.83 14.26 0.02
N ARG A 755 10.61 13.61 0.89
CA ARG A 755 10.63 13.87 2.34
C ARG A 755 11.29 15.21 2.69
N VAL A 756 12.39 15.54 2.04
CA VAL A 756 13.17 16.77 2.32
C VAL A 756 12.59 18.00 1.60
N GLY A 757 11.92 17.79 0.47
CA GLY A 757 11.37 18.81 -0.39
C GLY A 757 12.29 19.19 -1.55
N LEU A 758 11.75 19.12 -2.77
CA LEU A 758 12.49 19.38 -4.02
C LEU A 758 13.14 20.77 -4.04
N ASN A 759 12.38 21.80 -3.63
CA ASN A 759 12.86 23.19 -3.64
C ASN A 759 14.03 23.40 -2.67
N SER A 760 14.01 22.76 -1.49
CA SER A 760 15.13 22.84 -0.54
C SER A 760 16.41 22.22 -1.08
N ILE A 761 16.29 21.15 -1.88
CA ILE A 761 17.42 20.50 -2.53
C ILE A 761 17.97 21.42 -3.65
N LYS A 762 17.09 21.96 -4.51
CA LYS A 762 17.47 22.90 -5.57
C LYS A 762 18.17 24.13 -5.02
N GLU A 763 17.65 24.71 -3.96
CA GLU A 763 18.26 25.88 -3.31
C GLU A 763 19.68 25.59 -2.86
N LYS A 764 19.92 24.46 -2.17
CA LYS A 764 21.25 24.10 -1.63
C LYS A 764 22.27 23.71 -2.70
N ILE A 765 21.81 23.19 -3.83
CA ILE A 765 22.71 22.64 -4.86
C ILE A 765 22.85 23.57 -6.07
N MET A 766 21.78 24.26 -6.50
CA MET A 766 21.84 25.12 -7.68
C MET A 766 21.95 26.60 -7.36
N VAL A 767 21.29 27.07 -6.30
CA VAL A 767 21.21 28.50 -5.96
C VAL A 767 22.37 28.91 -5.04
N ASP A 768 22.61 28.16 -3.97
CA ASP A 768 23.65 28.43 -2.98
C ASP A 768 24.97 27.75 -3.42
N THR A 769 25.77 28.45 -4.20
CA THR A 769 27.03 27.93 -4.73
C THR A 769 28.08 27.64 -3.64
N GLU A 770 28.06 28.36 -2.51
CA GLU A 770 28.98 28.09 -1.40
C GLU A 770 28.63 26.76 -0.72
N LYS A 771 27.33 26.50 -0.44
CA LYS A 771 26.90 25.22 0.08
C LYS A 771 27.18 24.09 -0.90
N ARG A 772 26.91 24.28 -2.20
CA ARG A 772 27.24 23.29 -3.23
C ARG A 772 28.73 22.93 -3.16
N ARG A 773 29.60 23.94 -3.12
CA ARG A 773 31.05 23.75 -3.02
C ARG A 773 31.43 22.95 -1.77
N ALA A 774 30.89 23.32 -0.63
CA ALA A 774 31.14 22.60 0.62
C ALA A 774 30.68 21.14 0.59
N TYR A 775 29.54 20.79 -0.09
CA TYR A 775 29.13 19.41 -0.30
C TYR A 775 30.09 18.67 -1.26
N PHE A 776 30.52 19.31 -2.33
CA PHE A 776 31.49 18.74 -3.26
C PHE A 776 32.82 18.42 -2.59
N GLU A 777 33.35 19.33 -1.80
CA GLU A 777 34.58 19.14 -1.05
C GLU A 777 34.49 17.98 -0.04
N ARG A 778 33.38 17.87 0.70
CA ARG A 778 33.16 16.72 1.59
C ARG A 778 33.00 15.40 0.84
N PHE A 779 32.37 15.42 -0.35
CA PHE A 779 32.32 14.24 -1.21
C PHE A 779 33.70 13.81 -1.63
N THR A 780 34.50 14.75 -2.13
CA THR A 780 35.87 14.52 -2.61
C THR A 780 36.78 14.01 -1.48
N PHE A 781 36.64 14.59 -0.28
CA PHE A 781 37.36 14.11 0.90
C PHE A 781 36.98 12.68 1.24
N ALA A 782 35.68 12.37 1.26
CA ALA A 782 35.20 10.99 1.55
C ALA A 782 35.71 9.98 0.51
N GLN A 783 35.89 10.38 -0.76
CA GLN A 783 36.43 9.51 -1.81
C GLN A 783 37.91 9.16 -1.61
N THR A 784 38.68 9.92 -0.82
CA THR A 784 40.06 9.53 -0.46
C THR A 784 40.12 8.26 0.41
N PHE A 785 39.00 7.89 1.04
CA PHE A 785 38.82 6.69 1.86
C PHE A 785 37.91 5.66 1.18
N LEU A 786 37.73 5.74 -0.13
CA LEU A 786 36.89 4.78 -0.88
C LEU A 786 37.45 3.36 -0.71
N GLN A 787 36.57 2.39 -0.80
CA GLN A 787 37.00 1.00 -0.81
C GLN A 787 37.79 0.72 -2.10
N VAL A 788 38.99 0.19 -1.99
CA VAL A 788 39.75 -0.40 -3.09
C VAL A 788 38.95 -1.55 -3.68
N ASP A 789 39.26 -2.02 -4.88
CA ASP A 789 38.52 -3.10 -5.51
C ASP A 789 38.32 -4.29 -4.53
N PRO A 790 37.09 -4.57 -4.09
CA PRO A 790 36.85 -5.62 -3.12
C PRO A 790 37.19 -7.01 -3.64
N TRP A 791 37.24 -7.21 -4.94
CA TRP A 791 37.67 -8.47 -5.54
C TRP A 791 39.16 -8.70 -5.33
N GLU A 792 39.98 -7.69 -5.60
CA GLU A 792 41.43 -7.75 -5.37
C GLU A 792 41.77 -8.04 -3.91
N GLU A 793 41.05 -7.40 -2.97
CA GLU A 793 41.23 -7.68 -1.54
C GLU A 793 40.98 -9.15 -1.19
N ARG A 794 39.91 -9.76 -1.77
CA ARG A 794 39.53 -11.17 -1.50
C ARG A 794 40.43 -12.15 -2.21
N VAL A 795 40.88 -11.84 -3.40
CA VAL A 795 41.93 -12.62 -4.09
C VAL A 795 43.21 -12.68 -3.25
N ASN A 796 43.54 -11.60 -2.55
CA ASN A 796 44.68 -11.52 -1.63
C ASN A 796 44.40 -12.10 -0.24
N GLY A 797 43.29 -12.83 -0.03
CA GLY A 797 42.99 -13.60 1.16
C GLY A 797 42.15 -12.88 2.23
N LYS A 798 41.70 -11.63 2.02
CA LYS A 798 40.81 -10.98 2.98
C LYS A 798 39.46 -11.72 3.03
N ASP A 799 38.99 -12.02 4.24
CA ASP A 799 37.74 -12.76 4.51
C ASP A 799 37.65 -14.13 3.82
N ALA A 800 38.80 -14.86 3.64
CA ALA A 800 38.86 -16.13 2.94
C ALA A 800 37.85 -17.19 3.45
N HIS A 801 37.53 -17.15 4.74
CA HIS A 801 36.55 -18.05 5.38
C HIS A 801 35.12 -17.92 4.79
N GLU A 802 34.78 -16.78 4.22
CA GLU A 802 33.47 -16.56 3.59
C GLU A 802 33.29 -17.36 2.27
N PHE A 803 34.39 -17.81 1.66
CA PHE A 803 34.40 -18.49 0.38
C PHE A 803 34.71 -19.99 0.50
N GLU A 804 34.89 -20.53 1.71
CA GLU A 804 35.02 -21.95 1.91
C GLU A 804 33.72 -22.68 1.56
N ALA A 805 33.84 -23.86 0.93
CA ALA A 805 32.70 -24.73 0.69
C ALA A 805 32.02 -25.11 1.99
N MET A 806 30.70 -25.01 2.08
CA MET A 806 29.98 -25.47 3.26
C MET A 806 30.20 -26.97 3.43
N ARG A 807 30.87 -27.38 4.54
CA ARG A 807 30.97 -28.78 4.91
C ARG A 807 29.59 -29.28 5.27
N SER A 808 29.09 -30.32 4.58
CA SER A 808 27.90 -31.04 5.03
C SER A 808 28.21 -31.64 6.43
N PHE A 809 27.41 -31.32 7.44
CA PHE A 809 27.46 -32.08 8.68
C PHE A 809 27.18 -33.53 8.35
N PRO A 810 28.02 -34.51 8.82
CA PRO A 810 27.66 -35.90 8.69
C PRO A 810 26.31 -36.10 9.37
N GLN A 811 25.37 -36.69 8.65
CA GLN A 811 24.09 -37.11 9.26
C GLN A 811 24.48 -37.94 10.47
N MET A 812 24.13 -37.46 11.67
CA MET A 812 24.16 -38.31 12.86
C MET A 812 23.16 -39.43 12.57
N MET A 813 23.67 -40.62 12.25
CA MET A 813 22.87 -41.84 12.26
C MET A 813 22.25 -41.93 13.65
N ALA A 814 20.92 -41.86 13.70
CA ALA A 814 20.20 -42.19 14.94
C ALA A 814 20.67 -43.59 15.33
N ALA A 815 21.32 -43.68 16.47
CA ALA A 815 21.54 -44.98 17.12
C ALA A 815 20.16 -45.48 17.53
N GLU A 816 19.77 -46.67 16.98
CA GLU A 816 18.62 -47.44 17.43
C GLU A 816 18.70 -47.77 18.90
#